data_423ec60c46c427f1a62d165f1d0607ad
#
_entry.id   423ec60c46c427f1a62d165f1d0607ad
#
_cell.length_a   1.000
_cell.length_b   1.000
_cell.length_c   1.000
_cell.angle_alpha   90.00
_cell.angle_beta   90.00
_cell.angle_gamma   90.00
#
_symmetry.space_group_name_H-M   'P 1'
#
loop_
_entity.id
_entity.type
_entity.pdbx_description
1 polymer ?
#
loop_
_entity_poly.entity_id
_entity_poly.type
_entity_poly.pdbx_seq_one_letter_code
_entity_poly.pdbx_strand_id
1 'polypeptide(L)'
;MIMNNNSYILMLILSVAGGSKAHAQQAKVDTIKTQKIKEVVVTADKRKQKVGTIQRTAEQLKVEMPMDMNDLVRYIPSVGVSVSGSRGGMRGFAIRGVEANRVAISIDGVLQPEIQDNIVFSSYGLSNASRIDFDPYFASSVEIQKGANSFVSGTGALGGTVNYSTKEARDLIEGNKQWGLLTTINYNGKENLRTYLLGGAVRLKHFDALLMAAHRDGNELRNFSHGKLTRNITSTQVDPMDFHQTTWLGKLSYAPNDNHKFVLSFYAMNRKTNADIWTLEPIDAFTADGKPYYYSHDQSLCRSLSFSYRFLSEKGLVRKLIAKLHHQNSYLDASSWTDFYRPNFDLVNSEMTLVYEGKHTKYRGQATKDNLFKLELDSKKFQLGMLGQHILNLSTMAMQRVNDTRNVDVEAPLASDPLTGYSVRMGKVFKYGEPMGVFAQTYSFLNPITRFNWGVSLMDDIAFNEKLTMKLGARYDLFSTKDDRKGGAQNMGYIDYLLRNMQGAAMNFDPINDKESGFSFLGVVSYAHNQLLNASYRFSTGFRVPNTEEKYFQFYSAWPSFIVLSNRDLKAERSYNHELEFNGRGKGFGYLLSLYYNQYSDFIELKQGTLAVKEPLMQAPKNIAYVKNVNQTSAHLKGFDAALQLYPGEWVDLLKGFMVSSAFSYAEGSSSSGMSMLGIQPLTGNIGVEYTDPKARWQVNIKANLYFAKPVSQTTFWDKDAAGKELIRRYPASFMSNAYTFDAYGYYKVTRKFTVRLGIYNILNSEYLRWDDLRQLTNPALLSNINYFFQDGKKSLSRFSRPKRYISLALEYKI
;
A
#
# COMPACT_ATOMS: atom_id res chain seq x y z
N MET A 1 -12.21 6.69 -35.60
CA MET A 1 -11.51 7.87 -36.09
C MET A 1 -11.58 8.92 -34.99
N ILE A 2 -10.68 8.87 -34.02
CA ILE A 2 -10.53 9.88 -32.97
C ILE A 2 -9.02 10.14 -32.89
N MET A 3 -8.64 11.31 -33.41
CA MET A 3 -7.23 11.74 -33.49
C MET A 3 -6.72 12.16 -32.11
N ASN A 4 -5.48 11.75 -31.82
CA ASN A 4 -4.70 12.03 -30.63
C ASN A 4 -4.42 13.54 -30.48
N ASN A 5 -4.95 14.14 -29.41
CA ASN A 5 -4.71 15.55 -29.02
C ASN A 5 -3.47 15.76 -28.13
N ASN A 6 -2.45 14.91 -28.21
CA ASN A 6 -1.28 14.99 -27.32
C ASN A 6 -0.08 15.81 -27.87
N SER A 7 -0.19 16.43 -29.06
CA SER A 7 0.96 17.09 -29.69
C SER A 7 1.12 18.60 -29.40
N TYR A 8 0.13 19.25 -28.79
CA TYR A 8 0.16 20.70 -28.60
C TYR A 8 0.74 21.21 -27.28
N ILE A 9 0.87 20.35 -26.27
CA ILE A 9 1.41 20.75 -24.95
C ILE A 9 2.94 20.90 -24.96
N LEU A 10 3.64 20.18 -25.82
CA LEU A 10 5.10 20.23 -25.91
C LEU A 10 5.64 21.51 -26.63
N MET A 11 4.85 22.11 -27.49
CA MET A 11 5.26 23.34 -28.21
C MET A 11 5.12 24.61 -27.36
N LEU A 12 4.26 24.66 -26.36
CA LEU A 12 4.06 25.87 -25.54
C LEU A 12 5.21 26.12 -24.55
N ILE A 13 6.00 25.10 -24.21
CA ILE A 13 7.12 25.23 -23.27
C ILE A 13 8.41 25.69 -23.97
N LEU A 14 8.56 25.43 -25.24
CA LEU A 14 9.75 25.82 -26.02
C LEU A 14 9.75 27.26 -26.55
N SER A 15 8.59 27.92 -26.61
CA SER A 15 8.46 29.28 -27.13
C SER A 15 8.74 30.42 -26.12
N VAL A 16 8.88 30.11 -24.82
CA VAL A 16 9.16 31.10 -23.76
C VAL A 16 10.67 31.30 -23.48
N ALA A 17 11.55 30.50 -24.09
CA ALA A 17 12.99 30.50 -23.82
C ALA A 17 13.81 31.47 -24.72
N GLY A 18 13.17 32.27 -25.54
CA GLY A 18 13.84 33.22 -26.48
C GLY A 18 13.63 34.69 -26.09
N GLY A 19 14.55 35.25 -25.33
CA GLY A 19 14.74 36.70 -25.27
C GLY A 19 14.64 37.38 -23.91
N SER A 20 15.76 37.54 -23.24
CA SER A 20 16.22 38.83 -22.70
C SER A 20 17.47 38.66 -21.82
N LYS A 21 18.55 39.33 -22.23
CA LYS A 21 19.75 39.51 -21.39
C LYS A 21 19.43 40.58 -20.32
N ALA A 22 19.45 40.23 -19.05
CA ALA A 22 19.43 41.19 -17.96
C ALA A 22 20.66 40.99 -17.04
N HIS A 23 21.35 42.07 -16.72
CA HIS A 23 22.53 42.10 -15.88
C HIS A 23 22.22 41.72 -14.44
N ALA A 24 23.06 40.86 -13.88
CA ALA A 24 22.97 40.42 -12.46
C ALA A 24 23.87 41.28 -11.58
N GLN A 25 23.27 41.88 -10.55
CA GLN A 25 23.98 42.46 -9.42
C GLN A 25 24.13 41.35 -8.33
N GLN A 26 25.39 41.14 -7.89
CA GLN A 26 25.76 40.15 -6.86
C GLN A 26 25.27 40.57 -5.48
N ALA A 27 24.42 39.75 -4.86
CA ALA A 27 24.18 39.76 -3.42
C ALA A 27 24.94 38.58 -2.75
N LYS A 28 25.78 38.88 -1.77
CA LYS A 28 26.43 37.87 -0.94
C LYS A 28 25.39 37.08 -0.15
N VAL A 29 25.35 35.78 -0.36
CA VAL A 29 24.56 34.84 0.44
C VAL A 29 25.50 34.02 1.31
N ASP A 30 25.28 34.10 2.61
CA ASP A 30 25.95 33.26 3.60
C ASP A 30 25.70 31.79 3.34
N THR A 31 26.76 31.04 3.15
CA THR A 31 26.72 29.58 2.92
C THR A 31 26.44 28.86 4.24
N ILE A 32 25.16 28.48 4.45
CA ILE A 32 24.80 27.52 5.48
C ILE A 32 25.36 26.14 5.06
N LYS A 33 26.38 25.67 5.78
CA LYS A 33 26.91 24.32 5.65
C LYS A 33 25.81 23.31 6.02
N THR A 34 25.16 22.73 5.03
CA THR A 34 24.26 21.56 5.23
C THR A 34 25.11 20.34 5.55
N GLN A 35 25.21 19.99 6.83
CA GLN A 35 25.74 18.68 7.23
C GLN A 35 24.74 17.60 6.79
N LYS A 36 25.21 16.67 5.95
CA LYS A 36 24.46 15.49 5.53
C LYS A 36 24.25 14.57 6.73
N ILE A 37 23.01 14.42 7.17
CA ILE A 37 22.62 13.48 8.21
C ILE A 37 22.11 12.21 7.54
N LYS A 38 22.67 11.04 7.90
CA LYS A 38 22.41 9.75 7.30
C LYS A 38 21.57 8.85 8.22
N GLU A 39 20.68 8.13 7.62
CA GLU A 39 19.92 6.91 7.91
C GLU A 39 19.04 6.76 9.17
N VAL A 40 19.41 7.22 10.32
CA VAL A 40 18.46 7.47 11.44
C VAL A 40 18.60 8.93 11.76
N VAL A 41 17.60 9.73 11.44
CA VAL A 41 17.66 11.17 11.70
C VAL A 41 17.42 11.40 13.18
N VAL A 42 18.49 11.38 13.95
CA VAL A 42 18.49 12.08 15.24
C VAL A 42 18.62 13.56 14.90
N THR A 43 17.49 14.25 14.75
CA THR A 43 17.50 15.67 14.41
C THR A 43 18.12 16.46 15.55
N ALA A 44 19.09 17.32 15.23
CA ALA A 44 19.72 18.21 16.21
C ALA A 44 18.75 19.24 16.82
N ASP A 45 17.59 19.47 16.19
CA ASP A 45 16.53 20.32 16.71
C ASP A 45 15.58 19.47 17.57
N LYS A 46 15.76 19.53 18.87
CA LYS A 46 14.99 18.83 19.91
C LYS A 46 13.45 19.03 19.77
N ARG A 47 12.99 20.14 19.16
CA ARG A 47 11.56 20.45 18.95
C ARG A 47 10.97 19.73 17.74
N LYS A 48 11.79 19.19 16.83
CA LYS A 48 11.33 18.55 15.59
C LYS A 48 11.34 17.03 15.65
N GLN A 49 11.88 16.45 16.74
CA GLN A 49 11.93 14.99 16.86
C GLN A 49 10.52 14.43 17.05
N LYS A 50 10.14 13.53 16.16
CA LYS A 50 8.87 12.80 16.21
C LYS A 50 9.16 11.38 16.66
N VAL A 51 8.68 11.00 17.85
CA VAL A 51 8.81 9.65 18.44
C VAL A 51 8.24 8.61 17.48
N GLY A 52 8.95 7.51 17.25
CA GLY A 52 8.53 6.41 16.38
C GLY A 52 8.56 6.73 14.88
N THR A 53 9.22 7.81 14.43
CA THR A 53 9.24 8.26 13.04
C THR A 53 10.55 7.91 12.35
N ILE A 54 10.45 7.33 11.15
CA ILE A 54 11.56 7.08 10.23
C ILE A 54 11.36 7.97 9.01
N GLN A 55 12.38 8.73 8.66
CA GLN A 55 12.38 9.55 7.46
C GLN A 55 13.40 9.02 6.45
N ARG A 56 12.96 8.81 5.20
CA ARG A 56 13.82 8.47 4.06
C ARG A 56 13.92 9.68 3.16
N THR A 57 15.12 10.19 3.00
CA THR A 57 15.39 11.37 2.15
C THR A 57 15.55 10.98 0.68
N ALA A 58 15.41 11.95 -0.25
CA ALA A 58 15.62 11.71 -1.67
C ALA A 58 17.01 11.10 -1.97
N GLU A 59 18.06 11.52 -1.26
CA GLU A 59 19.41 10.98 -1.48
C GLU A 59 19.51 9.50 -1.06
N GLN A 60 18.90 9.12 0.07
CA GLN A 60 18.82 7.72 0.50
C GLN A 60 18.04 6.88 -0.50
N LEU A 61 16.86 7.35 -0.95
CA LEU A 61 16.05 6.68 -1.96
C LEU A 61 16.81 6.48 -3.28
N LYS A 62 17.60 7.47 -3.69
CA LYS A 62 18.43 7.34 -4.90
C LYS A 62 19.51 6.27 -4.77
N VAL A 63 20.18 6.18 -3.62
CA VAL A 63 21.26 5.19 -3.39
C VAL A 63 20.71 3.78 -3.28
N GLU A 64 19.58 3.59 -2.61
CA GLU A 64 18.93 2.29 -2.42
C GLU A 64 18.13 1.82 -3.64
N MET A 65 17.82 2.71 -4.57
CA MET A 65 17.08 2.43 -5.81
C MET A 65 15.80 1.63 -5.59
N PRO A 66 14.86 2.05 -4.71
CA PRO A 66 13.60 1.32 -4.52
C PRO A 66 12.74 1.43 -5.78
N MET A 67 12.23 0.29 -6.23
CA MET A 67 11.33 0.20 -7.38
C MET A 67 9.86 0.15 -6.98
N ASP A 68 9.60 -0.36 -5.78
CA ASP A 68 8.28 -0.60 -5.24
C ASP A 68 8.25 -0.39 -3.71
N MET A 69 7.10 -0.63 -3.08
CA MET A 69 6.92 -0.53 -1.64
C MET A 69 7.81 -1.51 -0.85
N ASN A 70 8.05 -2.74 -1.36
CA ASN A 70 8.91 -3.72 -0.70
C ASN A 70 10.36 -3.23 -0.64
N ASP A 71 10.86 -2.68 -1.74
CA ASP A 71 12.20 -2.13 -1.79
C ASP A 71 12.35 -0.91 -0.86
N LEU A 72 11.29 -0.08 -0.79
CA LEU A 72 11.25 1.10 0.09
C LEU A 72 11.44 0.75 1.57
N VAL A 73 10.88 -0.39 2.01
CA VAL A 73 10.92 -0.80 3.43
C VAL A 73 11.93 -1.93 3.71
N ARG A 74 12.70 -2.35 2.71
CA ARG A 74 13.63 -3.50 2.79
C ARG A 74 14.55 -3.46 4.02
N TYR A 75 15.03 -2.28 4.38
CA TYR A 75 15.97 -2.08 5.48
C TYR A 75 15.32 -1.44 6.72
N ILE A 76 13.98 -1.52 6.82
CA ILE A 76 13.22 -0.99 7.95
C ILE A 76 12.57 -2.15 8.70
N PRO A 77 13.18 -2.68 9.77
CA PRO A 77 12.56 -3.70 10.60
C PRO A 77 11.19 -3.26 11.12
N SER A 78 10.27 -4.20 11.35
CA SER A 78 8.86 -4.00 11.74
C SER A 78 7.97 -3.31 10.70
N VAL A 79 8.48 -2.98 9.52
CA VAL A 79 7.66 -2.46 8.41
C VAL A 79 7.75 -3.46 7.26
N GLY A 80 6.63 -4.00 6.89
CA GLY A 80 6.46 -4.90 5.75
C GLY A 80 5.44 -4.36 4.76
N VAL A 81 5.15 -5.16 3.77
CA VAL A 81 4.14 -4.88 2.75
C VAL A 81 3.20 -6.07 2.66
N SER A 82 1.90 -5.82 2.65
CA SER A 82 0.91 -6.83 2.32
C SER A 82 1.04 -7.17 0.83
N VAL A 83 1.49 -8.37 0.51
CA VAL A 83 1.65 -8.84 -0.87
C VAL A 83 0.44 -9.71 -1.20
N SER A 84 -0.26 -9.39 -2.27
CA SER A 84 -1.18 -10.30 -2.92
C SER A 84 -0.44 -11.03 -4.04
N GLY A 85 -0.97 -12.17 -4.47
CA GLY A 85 -0.41 -12.94 -5.58
C GLY A 85 -0.16 -12.10 -6.84
N SER A 86 0.28 -12.72 -7.92
CA SER A 86 0.84 -12.09 -9.13
C SER A 86 0.01 -10.94 -9.73
N ARG A 87 -1.31 -11.03 -9.70
CA ARG A 87 -2.20 -10.09 -10.37
C ARG A 87 -2.50 -8.82 -9.57
N GLY A 88 -2.73 -8.95 -8.28
CA GLY A 88 -3.27 -7.86 -7.45
C GLY A 88 -2.23 -6.84 -6.95
N GLY A 89 -0.95 -7.11 -7.13
CA GLY A 89 0.12 -6.26 -6.62
C GLY A 89 0.14 -6.13 -5.10
N MET A 90 0.72 -5.04 -4.62
CA MET A 90 0.89 -4.77 -3.19
C MET A 90 -0.34 -4.07 -2.62
N ARG A 91 -0.85 -4.56 -1.47
CA ARG A 91 -2.07 -4.02 -0.84
C ARG A 91 -1.84 -2.80 0.05
N GLY A 92 -0.63 -2.55 0.49
CA GLY A 92 -0.26 -1.48 1.40
C GLY A 92 0.82 -1.89 2.37
N PHE A 93 1.04 -1.08 3.38
CA PHE A 93 2.06 -1.36 4.40
C PHE A 93 1.49 -2.15 5.57
N ALA A 94 2.38 -2.94 6.19
CA ALA A 94 2.18 -3.55 7.50
C ALA A 94 3.19 -2.95 8.47
N ILE A 95 2.74 -2.27 9.52
CA ILE A 95 3.60 -1.65 10.54
C ILE A 95 3.34 -2.35 11.87
N ARG A 96 4.38 -2.97 12.44
CA ARG A 96 4.28 -3.76 13.67
C ARG A 96 3.15 -4.79 13.62
N GLY A 97 2.85 -5.34 12.42
CA GLY A 97 1.80 -6.34 12.20
C GLY A 97 0.38 -5.80 12.01
N VAL A 98 0.18 -4.52 12.04
CA VAL A 98 -1.09 -3.86 11.72
C VAL A 98 -1.02 -3.39 10.27
N GLU A 99 -1.99 -3.79 9.43
CA GLU A 99 -1.87 -3.70 7.99
C GLU A 99 -3.13 -3.20 7.27
N ALA A 100 -3.03 -3.10 5.96
CA ALA A 100 -4.11 -2.73 5.04
C ALA A 100 -4.69 -1.35 5.35
N ASN A 101 -5.99 -1.24 5.56
CA ASN A 101 -6.69 0.01 5.86
C ASN A 101 -6.44 0.54 7.28
N ARG A 102 -5.61 -0.14 8.07
CA ARG A 102 -5.15 0.27 9.39
C ARG A 102 -3.82 1.04 9.36
N VAL A 103 -3.21 1.18 8.16
CA VAL A 103 -2.06 2.04 7.91
C VAL A 103 -2.47 3.11 6.90
N ALA A 104 -2.49 4.36 7.33
CA ALA A 104 -2.86 5.48 6.48
C ALA A 104 -1.69 5.86 5.55
N ILE A 105 -1.98 6.02 4.27
CA ILE A 105 -1.01 6.47 3.26
C ILE A 105 -1.44 7.84 2.77
N SER A 106 -0.51 8.79 2.71
CA SER A 106 -0.77 10.11 2.14
C SER A 106 0.30 10.53 1.14
N ILE A 107 -0.10 11.35 0.16
CA ILE A 107 0.78 12.00 -0.81
C ILE A 107 0.60 13.50 -0.66
N ASP A 108 1.68 14.22 -0.36
CA ASP A 108 1.67 15.67 -0.09
C ASP A 108 0.60 16.07 0.96
N GLY A 109 0.37 15.19 1.97
CA GLY A 109 -0.60 15.40 3.05
C GLY A 109 -2.06 15.15 2.68
N VAL A 110 -2.34 14.50 1.52
CA VAL A 110 -3.66 14.05 1.09
C VAL A 110 -3.78 12.55 1.31
N LEU A 111 -4.77 12.15 2.13
CA LEU A 111 -5.05 10.75 2.44
C LEU A 111 -5.52 10.00 1.19
N GLN A 112 -4.84 8.90 0.86
CA GLN A 112 -5.17 8.05 -0.28
C GLN A 112 -6.42 7.19 0.00
N PRO A 113 -7.12 6.72 -1.05
CA PRO A 113 -8.27 5.84 -0.91
C PRO A 113 -7.96 4.59 -0.09
N GLU A 114 -8.99 4.08 0.58
CA GLU A 114 -8.94 2.80 1.27
C GLU A 114 -8.84 1.65 0.27
N ILE A 115 -8.21 0.56 0.67
CA ILE A 115 -8.27 -0.69 -0.08
C ILE A 115 -9.68 -1.25 0.06
N GLN A 116 -10.34 -1.50 -1.04
CA GLN A 116 -11.60 -2.24 -1.09
C GLN A 116 -11.26 -3.68 -1.48
N ASP A 117 -11.11 -4.53 -0.49
CA ASP A 117 -10.68 -5.92 -0.65
C ASP A 117 -11.88 -6.86 -0.50
N ASN A 118 -12.60 -7.01 -1.59
CA ASN A 118 -13.76 -7.87 -1.64
C ASN A 118 -13.34 -9.33 -1.78
N ILE A 119 -13.82 -10.19 -0.90
CA ILE A 119 -13.53 -11.62 -0.90
C ILE A 119 -13.91 -12.31 -2.21
N VAL A 120 -14.96 -11.85 -2.89
CA VAL A 120 -15.38 -12.39 -4.18
C VAL A 120 -14.33 -12.13 -5.27
N PHE A 121 -13.62 -11.02 -5.19
CA PHE A 121 -12.57 -10.69 -6.14
C PHE A 121 -11.30 -11.51 -5.91
N SER A 122 -11.05 -11.98 -4.71
CA SER A 122 -9.87 -12.78 -4.38
C SER A 122 -9.85 -14.11 -5.12
N SER A 123 -11.01 -14.72 -5.40
CA SER A 123 -11.13 -15.92 -6.21
C SER A 123 -10.71 -15.72 -7.68
N TYR A 124 -10.63 -14.48 -8.14
CA TYR A 124 -10.14 -14.12 -9.47
C TYR A 124 -8.70 -13.56 -9.44
N GLY A 125 -7.99 -13.73 -8.32
CA GLY A 125 -6.68 -13.12 -8.13
C GLY A 125 -6.73 -11.60 -8.04
N LEU A 126 -7.94 -11.00 -7.96
CA LEU A 126 -8.14 -9.58 -7.76
C LEU A 126 -8.17 -9.29 -6.27
N SER A 127 -7.24 -8.52 -5.86
CA SER A 127 -7.21 -7.92 -4.54
C SER A 127 -6.63 -6.53 -4.71
N ASN A 128 -7.16 -5.55 -4.01
CA ASN A 128 -6.63 -4.21 -4.03
C ASN A 128 -7.04 -3.36 -5.24
N ALA A 129 -8.31 -3.10 -5.31
CA ALA A 129 -8.88 -2.40 -6.44
C ALA A 129 -8.70 -0.88 -6.41
N SER A 130 -8.61 -0.23 -5.26
CA SER A 130 -8.80 1.23 -5.16
C SER A 130 -7.55 2.03 -4.83
N ARG A 131 -6.54 1.39 -4.26
CA ARG A 131 -5.31 2.07 -3.89
C ARG A 131 -4.23 1.86 -4.93
N ILE A 132 -3.61 2.94 -5.35
CA ILE A 132 -2.56 2.95 -6.36
C ILE A 132 -1.21 3.12 -5.69
N ASP A 133 -0.22 2.34 -6.14
CA ASP A 133 1.18 2.49 -5.72
C ASP A 133 1.71 3.85 -6.16
N PHE A 134 2.35 4.54 -5.22
CA PHE A 134 3.09 5.75 -5.55
C PHE A 134 4.46 5.39 -6.12
N ASP A 135 4.84 6.02 -7.24
CA ASP A 135 6.14 5.80 -7.84
C ASP A 135 7.26 6.47 -7.02
N PRO A 136 8.19 5.69 -6.40
CA PRO A 136 9.23 6.23 -5.54
C PRO A 136 10.16 7.26 -6.21
N TYR A 137 10.31 7.23 -7.53
CA TYR A 137 11.12 8.21 -8.27
C TYR A 137 10.60 9.63 -8.17
N PHE A 138 9.31 9.81 -7.90
CA PHE A 138 8.69 11.12 -7.73
C PHE A 138 8.73 11.63 -6.28
N ALA A 139 9.19 10.81 -5.33
CA ALA A 139 9.34 11.21 -3.94
C ALA A 139 10.57 12.11 -3.72
N SER A 140 10.41 13.19 -2.98
CA SER A 140 11.50 13.96 -2.34
C SER A 140 11.82 13.40 -0.96
N SER A 141 10.83 12.83 -0.28
CA SER A 141 11.01 12.11 0.99
C SER A 141 9.84 11.18 1.27
N VAL A 142 10.09 10.18 2.10
CA VAL A 142 9.06 9.31 2.66
C VAL A 142 9.20 9.32 4.18
N GLU A 143 8.11 9.63 4.89
CA GLU A 143 8.04 9.61 6.34
C GLU A 143 7.16 8.44 6.78
N ILE A 144 7.70 7.53 7.60
CA ILE A 144 6.98 6.39 8.16
C ILE A 144 6.87 6.61 9.67
N GLN A 145 5.64 6.81 10.15
CA GLN A 145 5.34 6.90 11.57
C GLN A 145 4.81 5.55 12.05
N LYS A 146 5.50 4.94 13.00
CA LYS A 146 5.06 3.71 13.66
C LYS A 146 4.12 4.03 14.84
N GLY A 147 3.17 3.11 15.11
CA GLY A 147 2.14 3.29 16.13
C GLY A 147 1.02 4.23 15.70
N ALA A 148 -0.08 4.24 16.46
CA ALA A 148 -1.28 5.00 16.09
C ALA A 148 -1.00 6.49 15.87
N ASN A 149 -1.61 7.04 14.83
CA ASN A 149 -1.43 8.44 14.45
C ASN A 149 -2.72 9.08 13.91
N SER A 150 -3.88 8.64 14.38
CA SER A 150 -5.18 9.18 13.92
C SER A 150 -5.37 10.64 14.28
N PHE A 151 -4.67 11.15 15.28
CA PHE A 151 -4.64 12.57 15.57
C PHE A 151 -4.20 13.42 14.36
N VAL A 152 -3.19 12.96 13.61
CA VAL A 152 -2.66 13.69 12.44
C VAL A 152 -3.44 13.38 11.16
N SER A 153 -3.71 12.10 10.91
CA SER A 153 -4.26 11.62 9.63
C SER A 153 -5.78 11.46 9.60
N GLY A 154 -6.44 11.46 10.77
CA GLY A 154 -7.83 11.05 10.90
C GLY A 154 -7.97 9.53 10.93
N THR A 155 -9.00 9.00 10.29
CA THR A 155 -9.29 7.56 10.24
C THR A 155 -8.17 6.74 9.58
N GLY A 156 -8.07 5.45 9.92
CA GLY A 156 -7.23 4.48 9.24
C GLY A 156 -5.75 4.43 9.67
N ALA A 157 -5.36 5.10 10.75
CA ALA A 157 -3.99 5.11 11.26
C ALA A 157 -3.84 4.41 12.61
N LEU A 158 -4.34 3.16 12.71
CA LEU A 158 -4.21 2.33 13.91
C LEU A 158 -2.77 1.80 14.09
N GLY A 159 -2.13 1.38 12.99
CA GLY A 159 -0.77 0.85 12.98
C GLY A 159 0.30 1.90 12.70
N GLY A 160 -0.09 2.98 12.04
CA GLY A 160 0.84 4.04 11.66
C GLY A 160 0.45 4.78 10.38
N THR A 161 1.39 5.60 9.88
CA THR A 161 1.21 6.35 8.64
C THR A 161 2.44 6.28 7.75
N VAL A 162 2.23 6.31 6.43
CA VAL A 162 3.28 6.49 5.43
C VAL A 162 2.97 7.73 4.59
N ASN A 163 3.83 8.73 4.67
CA ASN A 163 3.63 10.02 4.02
C ASN A 163 4.68 10.23 2.94
N TYR A 164 4.25 10.33 1.69
CA TYR A 164 5.09 10.69 0.56
C TYR A 164 5.05 12.19 0.34
N SER A 165 6.22 12.82 0.21
CA SER A 165 6.36 14.18 -0.29
C SER A 165 6.88 14.12 -1.71
N THR A 166 6.21 14.77 -2.67
CA THR A 166 6.63 14.76 -4.06
C THR A 166 7.69 15.83 -4.33
N LYS A 167 8.54 15.62 -5.36
CA LYS A 167 9.59 16.55 -5.75
C LYS A 167 9.05 17.94 -6.11
N GLU A 168 9.86 18.95 -5.87
CA GLU A 168 9.69 20.34 -6.25
C GLU A 168 10.78 20.77 -7.24
N ALA A 169 10.65 21.93 -7.88
CA ALA A 169 11.65 22.45 -8.82
C ALA A 169 13.06 22.51 -8.20
N ARG A 170 13.18 22.87 -6.93
CA ARG A 170 14.45 22.92 -6.18
C ARG A 170 15.18 21.57 -6.08
N ASP A 171 14.47 20.43 -6.21
CA ASP A 171 15.09 19.10 -6.14
C ASP A 171 15.87 18.76 -7.43
N LEU A 172 15.55 19.45 -8.53
CA LEU A 172 16.22 19.30 -9.80
C LEU A 172 17.25 20.41 -10.05
N ILE A 173 16.99 21.65 -9.61
CA ILE A 173 17.84 22.82 -9.83
C ILE A 173 18.96 22.84 -8.80
N GLU A 174 20.21 22.91 -9.25
CA GLU A 174 21.41 22.95 -8.40
C GLU A 174 21.95 24.36 -8.21
N GLY A 175 22.25 24.72 -6.96
CA GLY A 175 22.85 26.00 -6.60
C GLY A 175 22.01 27.20 -7.08
N ASN A 176 22.66 28.14 -7.75
CA ASN A 176 22.05 29.37 -8.23
C ASN A 176 21.56 29.28 -9.70
N LYS A 177 21.47 28.06 -10.25
CA LYS A 177 20.95 27.88 -11.61
C LYS A 177 19.47 28.24 -11.67
N GLN A 178 19.02 28.68 -12.84
CA GLN A 178 17.62 29.02 -13.13
C GLN A 178 16.85 27.83 -13.72
N TRP A 179 17.53 26.76 -14.12
CA TRP A 179 16.92 25.57 -14.68
C TRP A 179 17.69 24.30 -14.29
N GLY A 180 17.03 23.17 -14.35
CA GLY A 180 17.62 21.87 -14.10
C GLY A 180 16.96 20.80 -14.98
N LEU A 181 17.75 19.83 -15.41
CA LEU A 181 17.32 18.67 -16.16
C LEU A 181 17.77 17.41 -15.42
N LEU A 182 16.89 16.43 -15.32
CA LEU A 182 17.18 15.12 -14.77
C LEU A 182 16.73 14.05 -15.76
N THR A 183 17.65 13.16 -16.15
CA THR A 183 17.33 11.96 -16.92
C THR A 183 17.85 10.75 -16.16
N THR A 184 17.04 9.72 -16.04
CA THR A 184 17.45 8.45 -15.41
C THR A 184 16.98 7.28 -16.26
N ILE A 185 17.90 6.37 -16.55
CA ILE A 185 17.60 5.05 -17.11
C ILE A 185 17.94 4.03 -16.04
N ASN A 186 16.99 3.18 -15.70
CA ASN A 186 17.18 2.15 -14.68
C ASN A 186 16.76 0.77 -15.20
N TYR A 187 17.51 -0.25 -14.81
CA TYR A 187 17.18 -1.65 -14.98
C TYR A 187 17.20 -2.36 -13.64
N ASN A 188 16.17 -3.17 -13.35
CA ASN A 188 16.09 -4.00 -12.16
C ASN A 188 15.75 -5.44 -12.53
N GLY A 189 16.66 -6.35 -12.23
CA GLY A 189 16.58 -7.74 -12.64
C GLY A 189 15.54 -8.61 -11.93
N LYS A 190 14.97 -8.14 -10.77
CA LYS A 190 13.96 -8.94 -10.03
C LYS A 190 12.64 -9.12 -10.79
N GLU A 191 12.28 -8.12 -11.60
CA GLU A 191 11.05 -8.07 -12.42
C GLU A 191 11.36 -7.76 -13.89
N ASN A 192 12.63 -7.90 -14.30
CA ASN A 192 13.10 -7.44 -15.62
C ASN A 192 12.64 -5.99 -15.93
N LEU A 193 12.56 -5.17 -14.89
CA LEU A 193 11.96 -3.84 -14.94
C LEU A 193 12.91 -2.83 -15.57
N ARG A 194 12.43 -2.14 -16.58
CA ARG A 194 13.10 -1.00 -17.22
C ARG A 194 12.34 0.27 -16.86
N THR A 195 13.07 1.30 -16.46
CA THR A 195 12.48 2.60 -16.11
C THR A 195 13.21 3.70 -16.86
N TYR A 196 12.46 4.56 -17.52
CA TYR A 196 12.93 5.76 -18.19
C TYR A 196 12.29 6.97 -17.53
N LEU A 197 13.09 7.85 -16.96
CA LEU A 197 12.65 9.07 -16.29
C LEU A 197 13.24 10.28 -16.96
N LEU A 198 12.39 11.28 -17.22
CA LEU A 198 12.78 12.61 -17.66
C LEU A 198 12.13 13.64 -16.75
N GLY A 199 12.90 14.64 -16.30
CA GLY A 199 12.40 15.76 -15.49
C GLY A 199 13.06 17.05 -15.85
N GLY A 200 12.28 18.12 -15.98
CA GLY A 200 12.75 19.48 -16.19
C GLY A 200 12.20 20.43 -15.14
N ALA A 201 13.00 21.38 -14.70
CA ALA A 201 12.58 22.43 -13.79
C ALA A 201 13.14 23.78 -14.19
N VAL A 202 12.36 24.83 -13.96
CA VAL A 202 12.74 26.22 -14.19
C VAL A 202 12.41 27.05 -12.97
N ARG A 203 13.31 27.97 -12.61
CA ARG A 203 13.15 28.97 -11.56
C ARG A 203 13.29 30.36 -12.16
N LEU A 204 12.22 31.10 -12.04
CA LEU A 204 12.18 32.53 -12.35
C LEU A 204 12.02 33.30 -11.03
N LYS A 205 12.11 34.63 -11.06
CA LYS A 205 12.13 35.50 -9.88
C LYS A 205 11.05 35.12 -8.83
N HIS A 206 9.82 34.88 -9.26
CA HIS A 206 8.66 34.59 -8.40
C HIS A 206 7.96 33.27 -8.75
N PHE A 207 8.42 32.58 -9.81
CA PHE A 207 7.80 31.36 -10.32
C PHE A 207 8.80 30.21 -10.36
N ASP A 208 8.38 29.06 -9.89
CA ASP A 208 9.05 27.79 -10.10
C ASP A 208 8.10 26.84 -10.86
N ALA A 209 8.63 26.15 -11.88
CA ALA A 209 7.91 25.10 -12.58
C ALA A 209 8.71 23.80 -12.58
N LEU A 210 8.02 22.69 -12.43
CA LEU A 210 8.55 21.32 -12.51
C LEU A 210 7.64 20.50 -13.41
N LEU A 211 8.22 19.73 -14.32
CA LEU A 211 7.55 18.68 -15.06
C LEU A 211 8.43 17.44 -15.07
N MET A 212 7.87 16.31 -14.69
CA MET A 212 8.53 15.01 -14.70
C MET A 212 7.62 13.95 -15.31
N ALA A 213 8.22 13.02 -16.06
CA ALA A 213 7.56 11.85 -16.62
C ALA A 213 8.42 10.61 -16.40
N ALA A 214 7.80 9.48 -16.11
CA ALA A 214 8.46 8.18 -16.08
C ALA A 214 7.64 7.15 -16.86
N HIS A 215 8.35 6.28 -17.59
CA HIS A 215 7.79 5.10 -18.23
C HIS A 215 8.49 3.85 -17.70
N ARG A 216 7.72 2.82 -17.40
CA ARG A 216 8.19 1.55 -16.83
C ARG A 216 7.59 0.39 -17.58
N ASP A 217 8.43 -0.59 -17.90
CA ASP A 217 8.05 -1.88 -18.46
C ASP A 217 8.66 -2.98 -17.61
N GLY A 218 7.85 -3.92 -17.16
CA GLY A 218 8.28 -4.99 -16.27
C GLY A 218 7.46 -6.26 -16.44
N ASN A 219 7.94 -7.32 -15.79
CA ASN A 219 7.32 -8.64 -15.77
C ASN A 219 6.95 -9.04 -14.33
N GLU A 220 6.54 -10.30 -14.15
CA GLU A 220 6.34 -10.91 -12.84
C GLU A 220 7.62 -10.94 -12.00
N LEU A 221 7.47 -11.03 -10.70
CA LEU A 221 8.57 -11.19 -9.77
C LEU A 221 9.28 -12.53 -10.00
N ARG A 222 10.56 -12.52 -10.34
CA ARG A 222 11.39 -13.74 -10.51
C ARG A 222 11.71 -14.37 -9.17
N ASN A 223 10.84 -15.27 -8.71
CA ASN A 223 11.04 -16.01 -7.48
C ASN A 223 12.18 -17.04 -7.57
N PHE A 224 12.53 -17.67 -6.45
CA PHE A 224 13.53 -18.73 -6.38
C PHE A 224 12.90 -20.09 -6.72
N SER A 225 12.35 -20.23 -7.91
CA SER A 225 11.67 -21.46 -8.32
C SER A 225 12.63 -22.63 -8.63
N HIS A 226 12.30 -23.80 -8.12
CA HIS A 226 12.92 -25.08 -8.44
C HIS A 226 11.92 -25.96 -9.20
N GLY A 227 11.67 -25.70 -10.44
CA GLY A 227 10.79 -26.60 -11.17
C GLY A 227 10.20 -25.99 -12.44
N LYS A 228 9.36 -26.79 -13.08
CA LYS A 228 8.62 -26.38 -14.27
C LYS A 228 7.42 -25.54 -13.85
N LEU A 229 7.07 -24.57 -14.66
CA LEU A 229 5.81 -23.90 -14.60
C LEU A 229 4.70 -24.89 -14.93
N THR A 230 3.82 -25.15 -13.98
CA THR A 230 2.63 -25.98 -14.16
C THR A 230 1.39 -25.10 -14.16
N ARG A 231 0.35 -25.51 -14.89
CA ARG A 231 -0.89 -24.73 -15.02
C ARG A 231 -1.92 -25.15 -13.95
N ASN A 232 -1.57 -25.00 -12.69
CA ASN A 232 -2.49 -25.25 -11.57
C ASN A 232 -1.86 -24.79 -10.26
N ILE A 233 -2.53 -25.06 -9.16
CA ILE A 233 -2.11 -24.73 -7.79
C ILE A 233 -0.72 -25.31 -7.42
N THR A 234 -0.25 -26.35 -8.12
CA THR A 234 1.04 -26.99 -7.85
C THR A 234 2.23 -26.23 -8.43
N SER A 235 2.00 -25.16 -9.19
CA SER A 235 3.07 -24.34 -9.76
C SER A 235 4.04 -23.85 -8.70
N THR A 236 5.33 -24.03 -8.96
CA THR A 236 6.42 -23.49 -8.15
C THR A 236 6.88 -22.11 -8.63
N GLN A 237 6.41 -21.67 -9.78
CA GLN A 237 6.63 -20.33 -10.33
C GLN A 237 5.41 -19.45 -10.11
N VAL A 238 5.61 -18.16 -10.05
CA VAL A 238 4.54 -17.17 -10.09
C VAL A 238 3.90 -17.16 -11.48
N ASP A 239 2.65 -16.67 -11.54
CA ASP A 239 1.93 -16.53 -12.80
C ASP A 239 2.64 -15.55 -13.73
N PRO A 240 2.79 -15.87 -15.03
CA PRO A 240 3.39 -14.96 -16.01
C PRO A 240 2.62 -13.64 -16.07
N MET A 241 3.36 -12.55 -16.05
CA MET A 241 2.76 -11.21 -16.06
C MET A 241 3.66 -10.22 -16.79
N ASP A 242 3.07 -9.29 -17.52
CA ASP A 242 3.72 -8.08 -17.99
C ASP A 242 2.94 -6.85 -17.58
N PHE A 243 3.64 -5.74 -17.36
CA PHE A 243 3.00 -4.47 -17.09
C PHE A 243 3.73 -3.29 -17.72
N HIS A 244 2.94 -2.29 -18.08
CA HIS A 244 3.41 -0.98 -18.56
C HIS A 244 2.83 0.11 -17.68
N GLN A 245 3.66 1.01 -17.20
CA GLN A 245 3.23 2.11 -16.33
C GLN A 245 3.81 3.44 -16.83
N THR A 246 2.95 4.45 -16.95
CA THR A 246 3.37 5.82 -17.22
C THR A 246 2.91 6.73 -16.09
N THR A 247 3.84 7.51 -15.54
CA THR A 247 3.59 8.42 -14.42
C THR A 247 4.04 9.84 -14.79
N TRP A 248 3.23 10.83 -14.41
CA TRP A 248 3.49 12.26 -14.63
C TRP A 248 3.37 13.02 -13.31
N LEU A 249 4.25 14.00 -13.13
CA LEU A 249 4.18 14.99 -12.05
C LEU A 249 4.45 16.37 -12.62
N GLY A 250 3.52 17.30 -12.43
CA GLY A 250 3.69 18.71 -12.76
C GLY A 250 3.45 19.58 -11.53
N LYS A 251 4.29 20.57 -11.31
CA LYS A 251 4.09 21.58 -10.27
C LYS A 251 4.39 22.97 -10.81
N LEU A 252 3.52 23.91 -10.51
CA LEU A 252 3.72 25.34 -10.76
C LEU A 252 3.60 26.07 -9.43
N SER A 253 4.63 26.80 -9.05
CA SER A 253 4.67 27.57 -7.80
C SER A 253 4.83 29.04 -8.10
N TYR A 254 4.06 29.89 -7.37
CA TYR A 254 4.18 31.34 -7.41
C TYR A 254 4.41 31.87 -5.99
N ALA A 255 5.52 32.57 -5.79
CA ALA A 255 5.89 33.19 -4.52
C ALA A 255 6.14 34.68 -4.74
N PRO A 256 5.11 35.55 -4.60
CA PRO A 256 5.28 36.99 -4.79
C PRO A 256 6.27 37.59 -3.80
N ASN A 257 6.43 36.99 -2.63
CA ASN A 257 7.40 37.32 -1.59
C ASN A 257 7.64 36.09 -0.69
N ASP A 258 8.49 36.21 0.31
CA ASP A 258 8.89 35.10 1.22
C ASP A 258 7.71 34.60 2.10
N ASN A 259 6.71 35.45 2.32
CA ASN A 259 5.57 35.14 3.18
C ASN A 259 4.50 34.30 2.48
N HIS A 260 4.32 34.47 1.17
CA HIS A 260 3.22 33.90 0.41
C HIS A 260 3.73 32.94 -0.67
N LYS A 261 3.18 31.73 -0.71
CA LYS A 261 3.48 30.75 -1.77
C LYS A 261 2.19 30.05 -2.19
N PHE A 262 1.91 30.05 -3.48
CA PHE A 262 0.83 29.30 -4.13
C PHE A 262 1.45 28.15 -4.92
N VAL A 263 0.85 26.97 -4.87
CA VAL A 263 1.32 25.80 -5.62
C VAL A 263 0.13 25.11 -6.26
N LEU A 264 0.20 24.94 -7.57
CA LEU A 264 -0.65 24.05 -8.36
C LEU A 264 0.14 22.78 -8.65
N SER A 265 -0.41 21.63 -8.32
CA SER A 265 0.23 20.33 -8.48
C SER A 265 -0.69 19.37 -9.21
N PHE A 266 -0.16 18.68 -10.23
CA PHE A 266 -0.82 17.64 -10.98
C PHE A 266 -0.01 16.34 -10.85
N TYR A 267 -0.70 15.22 -10.59
CA TYR A 267 -0.11 13.89 -10.62
C TYR A 267 -1.03 12.94 -11.40
N ALA A 268 -0.46 12.15 -12.31
CA ALA A 268 -1.19 11.14 -13.02
C ALA A 268 -0.37 9.86 -13.16
N MET A 269 -1.00 8.71 -12.96
CA MET A 269 -0.43 7.39 -13.21
C MET A 269 -1.43 6.54 -13.98
N ASN A 270 -0.92 5.83 -14.99
CA ASN A 270 -1.67 4.81 -15.73
C ASN A 270 -0.82 3.56 -15.80
N ARG A 271 -1.32 2.45 -15.27
CA ARG A 271 -0.70 1.12 -15.32
C ARG A 271 -1.63 0.15 -16.01
N LYS A 272 -1.11 -0.59 -16.98
CA LYS A 272 -1.76 -1.73 -17.62
C LYS A 272 -1.00 -2.98 -17.26
N THR A 273 -1.73 -4.04 -16.92
CA THR A 273 -1.14 -5.33 -16.51
C THR A 273 -1.86 -6.45 -17.26
N ASN A 274 -1.11 -7.33 -17.89
CA ASN A 274 -1.60 -8.59 -18.45
C ASN A 274 -1.03 -9.73 -17.61
N ALA A 275 -1.84 -10.73 -17.30
CA ALA A 275 -1.38 -11.90 -16.57
C ALA A 275 -2.11 -13.18 -17.03
N ASP A 276 -1.34 -14.26 -17.15
CA ASP A 276 -1.87 -15.61 -17.26
C ASP A 276 -1.99 -16.19 -15.85
N ILE A 277 -3.21 -16.50 -15.38
CA ILE A 277 -3.47 -16.88 -13.99
C ILE A 277 -3.49 -18.42 -13.88
N TRP A 278 -2.38 -19.06 -14.16
CA TRP A 278 -2.25 -20.50 -14.19
C TRP A 278 -2.45 -21.15 -12.82
N THR A 279 -2.08 -20.46 -11.73
CA THR A 279 -2.24 -20.98 -10.37
C THR A 279 -3.69 -21.13 -9.91
N LEU A 280 -4.67 -20.54 -10.63
CA LEU A 280 -6.10 -20.70 -10.37
C LEU A 280 -6.75 -21.71 -11.30
N GLU A 281 -6.03 -22.27 -12.29
CA GLU A 281 -6.55 -23.31 -13.14
C GLU A 281 -6.78 -24.61 -12.35
N PRO A 282 -7.86 -25.36 -12.63
CA PRO A 282 -8.10 -26.65 -12.01
C PRO A 282 -6.94 -27.63 -12.27
N ILE A 283 -6.66 -28.53 -11.32
CA ILE A 283 -5.56 -29.51 -11.43
C ILE A 283 -5.72 -30.39 -12.69
N ASP A 284 -6.95 -30.68 -13.08
CA ASP A 284 -7.31 -31.56 -14.19
C ASP A 284 -7.76 -30.78 -15.45
N ALA A 285 -7.49 -29.49 -15.53
CA ALA A 285 -7.83 -28.71 -16.74
C ALA A 285 -6.85 -29.02 -17.87
N PHE A 286 -7.24 -29.88 -18.81
CA PHE A 286 -6.52 -30.11 -20.05
C PHE A 286 -6.98 -29.12 -21.12
N THR A 287 -6.15 -28.11 -21.41
CA THR A 287 -6.33 -27.32 -22.64
C THR A 287 -5.64 -28.03 -23.79
N ALA A 288 -6.43 -28.57 -24.74
CA ALA A 288 -5.91 -29.34 -25.86
C ALA A 288 -5.00 -28.53 -26.80
N ASP A 289 -5.11 -27.22 -26.80
CA ASP A 289 -4.39 -26.29 -27.68
C ASP A 289 -3.27 -25.50 -27.01
N GLY A 290 -2.95 -25.79 -25.73
CA GLY A 290 -1.88 -25.15 -24.99
C GLY A 290 -2.12 -23.67 -24.63
N LYS A 291 -3.32 -23.12 -24.85
CA LYS A 291 -3.66 -21.75 -24.47
C LYS A 291 -3.94 -21.62 -22.98
N PRO A 292 -3.71 -20.45 -22.38
CA PRO A 292 -4.07 -20.21 -20.98
C PRO A 292 -5.60 -20.36 -20.82
N TYR A 293 -5.99 -21.18 -19.85
CA TYR A 293 -7.38 -21.35 -19.44
C TYR A 293 -7.93 -20.09 -18.75
N TYR A 294 -7.08 -19.35 -18.03
CA TYR A 294 -7.44 -18.18 -17.25
C TYR A 294 -6.41 -17.07 -17.47
N TYR A 295 -6.84 -15.94 -18.02
CA TYR A 295 -5.99 -14.79 -18.25
C TYR A 295 -6.70 -13.48 -17.91
N SER A 296 -5.94 -12.40 -17.75
CA SER A 296 -6.45 -11.11 -17.34
C SER A 296 -5.78 -9.93 -18.03
N HIS A 297 -6.55 -8.85 -18.12
CA HIS A 297 -6.08 -7.55 -18.53
C HIS A 297 -6.63 -6.49 -17.57
N ASP A 298 -5.74 -5.83 -16.84
CA ASP A 298 -6.13 -4.84 -15.84
C ASP A 298 -5.58 -3.47 -16.21
N GLN A 299 -6.35 -2.43 -15.89
CA GLN A 299 -5.90 -1.04 -16.00
C GLN A 299 -6.15 -0.31 -14.69
N SER A 300 -5.11 0.28 -14.13
CA SER A 300 -5.18 1.18 -12.98
C SER A 300 -4.84 2.60 -13.40
N LEU A 301 -5.71 3.55 -13.09
CA LEU A 301 -5.56 4.95 -13.44
C LEU A 301 -5.76 5.82 -12.19
N CYS A 302 -4.83 6.74 -11.94
CA CYS A 302 -5.01 7.81 -10.96
C CYS A 302 -4.72 9.16 -11.61
N ARG A 303 -5.56 10.15 -11.34
CA ARG A 303 -5.32 11.55 -11.71
C ARG A 303 -5.70 12.43 -10.55
N SER A 304 -4.80 13.31 -10.16
CA SER A 304 -5.08 14.27 -9.09
C SER A 304 -4.62 15.68 -9.46
N LEU A 305 -5.34 16.64 -8.94
CA LEU A 305 -5.05 18.06 -9.04
C LEU A 305 -5.16 18.66 -7.65
N SER A 306 -4.13 19.39 -7.23
CA SER A 306 -4.10 20.09 -5.95
C SER A 306 -3.74 21.54 -6.12
N PHE A 307 -4.45 22.40 -5.41
CA PHE A 307 -4.06 23.79 -5.22
C PHE A 307 -3.77 24.03 -3.75
N SER A 308 -2.61 24.60 -3.43
CA SER A 308 -2.27 24.94 -2.04
C SER A 308 -1.76 26.38 -1.93
N TYR A 309 -2.18 27.05 -0.88
CA TYR A 309 -1.69 28.34 -0.45
C TYR A 309 -0.97 28.19 0.87
N ARG A 310 0.23 28.74 0.98
CA ARG A 310 1.03 28.81 2.21
C ARG A 310 1.36 30.25 2.54
N PHE A 311 1.04 30.61 3.78
CA PHE A 311 1.45 31.87 4.39
C PHE A 311 2.40 31.58 5.56
N LEU A 312 3.53 32.30 5.63
CA LEU A 312 4.46 32.26 6.75
C LEU A 312 4.73 33.69 7.21
N SER A 313 4.70 33.95 8.52
CA SER A 313 4.98 35.27 9.07
C SER A 313 5.62 35.16 10.45
N GLU A 314 6.64 35.97 10.69
CA GLU A 314 7.18 36.16 12.04
C GLU A 314 6.41 37.26 12.82
N LYS A 315 5.54 38.01 12.13
CA LYS A 315 4.70 39.09 12.70
C LYS A 315 3.25 38.65 12.82
N GLY A 316 2.47 39.22 13.77
CA GLY A 316 1.06 38.91 13.96
C GLY A 316 0.77 37.68 14.81
N LEU A 317 -0.48 37.24 14.88
CA LEU A 317 -0.96 36.12 15.72
C LEU A 317 -0.72 34.75 15.03
N VAL A 318 -0.79 34.71 13.71
CA VAL A 318 -0.61 33.48 12.90
C VAL A 318 0.78 33.47 12.34
N ARG A 319 1.57 32.42 12.70
CA ARG A 319 2.91 32.18 12.19
C ARG A 319 2.89 31.44 10.85
N LYS A 320 1.95 30.48 10.70
CA LYS A 320 1.83 29.65 9.51
C LYS A 320 0.37 29.39 9.21
N LEU A 321 0.00 29.50 7.94
CA LEU A 321 -1.27 29.03 7.42
C LEU A 321 -1.03 28.22 6.17
N ILE A 322 -1.65 27.03 6.06
CA ILE A 322 -1.70 26.27 4.82
C ILE A 322 -3.16 25.95 4.52
N ALA A 323 -3.62 26.37 3.34
CA ALA A 323 -4.93 25.98 2.81
C ALA A 323 -4.70 25.11 1.57
N LYS A 324 -5.42 23.99 1.45
CA LYS A 324 -5.32 23.07 0.33
C LYS A 324 -6.69 22.66 -0.18
N LEU A 325 -6.85 22.70 -1.50
CA LEU A 325 -7.92 22.07 -2.25
C LEU A 325 -7.34 20.92 -3.06
N HIS A 326 -8.04 19.80 -3.11
CA HIS A 326 -7.57 18.62 -3.85
C HIS A 326 -8.75 17.88 -4.46
N HIS A 327 -8.54 17.44 -5.71
CA HIS A 327 -9.43 16.57 -6.44
C HIS A 327 -8.65 15.39 -6.97
N GLN A 328 -9.18 14.15 -6.77
CA GLN A 328 -8.56 12.93 -7.27
C GLN A 328 -9.61 12.00 -7.83
N ASN A 329 -9.30 11.39 -8.97
CA ASN A 329 -10.04 10.27 -9.54
C ASN A 329 -9.09 9.07 -9.63
N SER A 330 -9.48 7.96 -9.01
CA SER A 330 -8.80 6.67 -9.10
C SER A 330 -9.76 5.65 -9.72
N TYR A 331 -9.27 4.85 -10.64
CA TYR A 331 -10.04 3.87 -11.36
C TYR A 331 -9.24 2.59 -11.55
N LEU A 332 -9.87 1.45 -11.27
CA LEU A 332 -9.39 0.13 -11.66
C LEU A 332 -10.42 -0.52 -12.57
N ASP A 333 -9.98 -1.01 -13.70
CA ASP A 333 -10.72 -1.91 -14.58
C ASP A 333 -9.95 -3.24 -14.64
N ALA A 334 -10.56 -4.29 -14.12
CA ALA A 334 -9.98 -5.62 -14.09
C ALA A 334 -10.84 -6.55 -14.92
N SER A 335 -10.26 -7.06 -16.02
CA SER A 335 -10.93 -7.98 -16.93
C SER A 335 -10.31 -9.38 -16.80
N SER A 336 -11.15 -10.38 -16.68
CA SER A 336 -10.73 -11.79 -16.63
C SER A 336 -11.49 -12.60 -17.65
N TRP A 337 -10.78 -13.47 -18.33
CA TRP A 337 -11.32 -14.41 -19.29
C TRP A 337 -11.06 -15.81 -18.82
N THR A 338 -12.10 -16.65 -18.81
CA THR A 338 -12.01 -18.06 -18.51
C THR A 338 -12.73 -18.86 -19.59
N ASP A 339 -12.20 -20.01 -19.93
CA ASP A 339 -12.91 -21.01 -20.69
C ASP A 339 -13.70 -21.90 -19.73
N PHE A 340 -14.95 -22.24 -20.09
CA PHE A 340 -15.76 -23.17 -19.31
C PHE A 340 -15.61 -24.59 -19.84
N TYR A 341 -15.36 -25.52 -18.92
CA TYR A 341 -15.36 -26.94 -19.16
C TYR A 341 -16.29 -27.60 -18.16
N ARG A 342 -17.11 -28.52 -18.63
CA ARG A 342 -17.94 -29.39 -17.80
C ARG A 342 -17.31 -30.77 -17.73
N PRO A 343 -17.15 -31.37 -16.54
CA PRO A 343 -16.79 -32.76 -16.43
C PRO A 343 -17.92 -33.64 -17.06
N ASN A 344 -17.53 -34.49 -18.00
CA ASN A 344 -18.37 -35.51 -18.58
C ASN A 344 -17.78 -36.87 -18.22
N PHE A 345 -18.55 -37.66 -17.48
CA PHE A 345 -18.13 -39.02 -17.10
C PHE A 345 -18.58 -39.99 -18.16
N ASP A 346 -17.63 -40.62 -18.87
CA ASP A 346 -17.89 -41.70 -19.78
C ASP A 346 -18.15 -42.99 -19.00
N LEU A 347 -19.42 -43.40 -18.96
CA LEU A 347 -19.86 -44.61 -18.25
C LEU A 347 -19.32 -45.90 -18.88
N VAL A 348 -18.91 -45.88 -20.15
CA VAL A 348 -18.39 -47.08 -20.86
C VAL A 348 -16.93 -47.30 -20.53
N ASN A 349 -16.13 -46.24 -20.54
CA ASN A 349 -14.69 -46.34 -20.32
C ASN A 349 -14.27 -46.01 -18.87
N SER A 350 -15.23 -45.60 -18.02
CA SER A 350 -14.97 -45.10 -16.66
C SER A 350 -13.98 -43.93 -16.61
N GLU A 351 -13.91 -43.12 -17.66
CA GLU A 351 -13.03 -41.97 -17.78
C GLU A 351 -13.79 -40.66 -17.62
N MET A 352 -13.16 -39.70 -16.93
CA MET A 352 -13.66 -38.35 -16.84
C MET A 352 -13.03 -37.50 -17.96
N THR A 353 -13.86 -37.00 -18.86
CA THR A 353 -13.43 -36.05 -19.89
C THR A 353 -13.98 -34.64 -19.60
N LEU A 354 -13.30 -33.62 -20.09
CA LEU A 354 -13.77 -32.25 -19.99
C LEU A 354 -14.33 -31.80 -21.35
N VAL A 355 -15.60 -31.41 -21.34
CA VAL A 355 -16.26 -30.86 -22.52
C VAL A 355 -16.24 -29.33 -22.44
N TYR A 356 -15.69 -28.69 -23.45
CA TYR A 356 -15.68 -27.23 -23.57
C TYR A 356 -17.08 -26.66 -23.73
N GLU A 357 -17.48 -25.78 -22.85
CA GLU A 357 -18.81 -25.15 -22.79
C GLU A 357 -18.84 -23.68 -23.26
N GLY A 358 -17.71 -23.09 -23.60
CA GLY A 358 -17.65 -21.72 -24.09
C GLY A 358 -16.76 -20.78 -23.28
N LYS A 359 -16.88 -19.47 -23.53
CA LYS A 359 -16.08 -18.42 -22.90
C LYS A 359 -16.88 -17.61 -21.91
N HIS A 360 -16.24 -17.25 -20.81
CA HIS A 360 -16.76 -16.32 -19.82
C HIS A 360 -15.78 -15.17 -19.60
N THR A 361 -16.26 -13.95 -19.74
CA THR A 361 -15.50 -12.74 -19.48
C THR A 361 -16.11 -12.00 -18.31
N LYS A 362 -15.32 -11.63 -17.34
CA LYS A 362 -15.72 -10.84 -16.16
C LYS A 362 -14.99 -9.51 -16.15
N TYR A 363 -15.74 -8.43 -16.16
CA TYR A 363 -15.25 -7.08 -15.98
C TYR A 363 -15.58 -6.61 -14.57
N ARG A 364 -14.57 -6.13 -13.83
CA ARG A 364 -14.71 -5.63 -12.46
C ARG A 364 -14.14 -4.23 -12.40
N GLY A 365 -15.02 -3.24 -12.49
CA GLY A 365 -14.66 -1.83 -12.43
C GLY A 365 -14.84 -1.28 -11.02
N GLN A 366 -13.88 -0.49 -10.57
CA GLN A 366 -13.97 0.24 -9.30
C GLN A 366 -13.44 1.65 -9.46
N ALA A 367 -14.25 2.62 -9.14
CA ALA A 367 -13.94 4.03 -9.22
C ALA A 367 -14.01 4.69 -7.84
N THR A 368 -13.04 5.56 -7.54
CA THR A 368 -13.06 6.40 -6.35
C THR A 368 -12.81 7.85 -6.75
N LYS A 369 -13.67 8.75 -6.32
CA LYS A 369 -13.57 10.19 -6.57
C LYS A 369 -13.50 10.91 -5.24
N ASP A 370 -12.42 11.65 -5.02
CA ASP A 370 -12.16 12.41 -3.80
C ASP A 370 -12.15 13.90 -4.07
N ASN A 371 -12.82 14.67 -3.20
CA ASN A 371 -12.71 16.11 -3.10
C ASN A 371 -12.31 16.45 -1.66
N LEU A 372 -11.24 17.22 -1.48
CA LEU A 372 -10.72 17.55 -0.15
C LEU A 372 -10.46 19.05 -0.03
N PHE A 373 -10.88 19.59 1.11
CA PHE A 373 -10.42 20.86 1.63
C PHE A 373 -9.70 20.64 2.95
N LYS A 374 -8.53 21.27 3.13
CA LYS A 374 -7.75 21.21 4.38
C LYS A 374 -7.21 22.60 4.72
N LEU A 375 -7.30 22.95 6.01
CA LEU A 375 -6.73 24.16 6.56
C LEU A 375 -5.88 23.82 7.78
N GLU A 376 -4.67 24.35 7.84
CA GLU A 376 -3.74 24.24 8.97
C GLU A 376 -3.30 25.64 9.39
N LEU A 377 -3.33 25.90 10.70
CA LEU A 377 -2.93 27.15 11.32
C LEU A 377 -1.96 26.86 12.46
N ASP A 378 -0.80 27.53 12.46
CA ASP A 378 0.08 27.57 13.63
C ASP A 378 0.04 28.98 14.23
N SER A 379 -0.17 29.08 15.53
CA SER A 379 -0.04 30.33 16.24
C SER A 379 1.41 30.82 16.27
N LYS A 380 1.62 32.08 16.55
CA LYS A 380 2.92 32.57 17.02
C LYS A 380 3.23 31.93 18.37
N LYS A 381 4.52 31.85 18.69
CA LYS A 381 5.00 31.46 20.01
C LYS A 381 4.55 32.49 21.04
N PHE A 382 3.97 32.05 22.14
CA PHE A 382 3.61 32.88 23.27
C PHE A 382 4.01 32.24 24.58
N GLN A 383 4.29 33.05 25.60
CA GLN A 383 4.72 32.61 26.91
C GLN A 383 3.54 32.64 27.89
N LEU A 384 3.34 31.55 28.63
CA LEU A 384 2.31 31.42 29.65
C LEU A 384 2.95 31.27 31.05
N GLY A 385 3.65 32.32 31.53
CA GLY A 385 4.31 32.29 32.83
C GLY A 385 5.20 31.08 33.05
N MET A 386 4.98 30.32 34.12
CA MET A 386 5.73 29.11 34.46
C MET A 386 5.34 27.88 33.61
N LEU A 387 4.20 27.95 32.88
CA LEU A 387 3.78 26.87 31.99
C LEU A 387 4.60 26.79 30.71
N GLY A 388 5.50 27.77 30.48
CA GLY A 388 6.45 27.69 29.37
C GLY A 388 6.00 28.41 28.09
N GLN A 389 6.65 28.03 26.99
CA GLN A 389 6.41 28.58 25.66
C GLN A 389 5.50 27.66 24.85
N HIS A 390 4.42 28.20 24.33
CA HIS A 390 3.36 27.49 23.62
C HIS A 390 3.31 27.84 22.14
N ILE A 391 2.93 26.86 21.31
CA ILE A 391 2.53 27.01 19.91
C ILE A 391 1.26 26.20 19.70
N LEU A 392 0.16 26.86 19.44
CA LEU A 392 -1.10 26.19 19.11
C LEU A 392 -1.16 25.84 17.62
N ASN A 393 -1.54 24.62 17.31
CA ASN A 393 -1.73 24.14 15.95
C ASN A 393 -3.20 23.73 15.81
N LEU A 394 -3.92 24.41 14.95
CA LEU A 394 -5.32 24.11 14.58
C LEU A 394 -5.32 23.51 13.18
N SER A 395 -5.99 22.39 12.98
CA SER A 395 -6.19 21.82 11.65
C SER A 395 -7.65 21.41 11.47
N THR A 396 -8.22 21.71 10.31
CA THR A 396 -9.53 21.18 9.91
C THR A 396 -9.45 20.61 8.50
N MET A 397 -10.23 19.56 8.26
CA MET A 397 -10.29 18.85 6.98
C MET A 397 -11.73 18.48 6.68
N ALA A 398 -12.18 18.72 5.46
CA ALA A 398 -13.44 18.22 4.94
C ALA A 398 -13.13 17.42 3.66
N MET A 399 -13.59 16.16 3.59
CA MET A 399 -13.37 15.29 2.45
C MET A 399 -14.67 14.59 2.06
N GLN A 400 -15.02 14.68 0.79
CA GLN A 400 -16.06 13.89 0.18
C GLN A 400 -15.41 12.81 -0.68
N ARG A 401 -15.78 11.55 -0.46
CA ARG A 401 -15.36 10.38 -1.22
C ARG A 401 -16.57 9.68 -1.80
N VAL A 402 -16.55 9.43 -3.11
CA VAL A 402 -17.55 8.61 -3.80
C VAL A 402 -16.88 7.34 -4.28
N ASN A 403 -17.41 6.19 -3.84
CA ASN A 403 -17.00 4.88 -4.32
C ASN A 403 -18.09 4.33 -5.24
N ASP A 404 -17.71 3.86 -6.40
CA ASP A 404 -18.60 3.27 -7.39
C ASP A 404 -18.02 1.96 -7.91
N THR A 405 -18.88 0.94 -8.06
CA THR A 405 -18.50 -0.39 -8.56
C THR A 405 -19.37 -0.76 -9.75
N ARG A 406 -18.73 -1.20 -10.83
CA ARG A 406 -19.41 -1.70 -12.01
C ARG A 406 -18.89 -3.09 -12.35
N ASN A 407 -19.80 -4.04 -12.47
CA ASN A 407 -19.48 -5.41 -12.84
C ASN A 407 -20.25 -5.78 -14.11
N VAL A 408 -19.56 -6.44 -15.03
CA VAL A 408 -20.18 -6.98 -16.25
C VAL A 408 -19.68 -8.40 -16.43
N ASP A 409 -20.61 -9.35 -16.50
CA ASP A 409 -20.33 -10.72 -16.86
C ASP A 409 -20.82 -10.94 -18.29
N VAL A 410 -19.95 -11.47 -19.15
CA VAL A 410 -20.28 -11.79 -20.54
C VAL A 410 -20.02 -13.28 -20.74
N GLU A 411 -21.07 -14.01 -21.08
CA GLU A 411 -21.01 -15.43 -21.36
C GLU A 411 -21.22 -15.67 -22.85
N ALA A 412 -20.39 -16.50 -23.46
CA ALA A 412 -20.55 -16.99 -24.84
C ALA A 412 -20.54 -18.52 -24.81
N PRO A 413 -21.65 -19.14 -24.33
CA PRO A 413 -21.71 -20.58 -24.17
C PRO A 413 -21.90 -21.31 -25.51
N LEU A 414 -21.40 -22.53 -25.56
CA LEU A 414 -21.67 -23.49 -26.63
C LEU A 414 -22.72 -24.52 -26.17
N ALA A 415 -23.47 -25.06 -27.09
CA ALA A 415 -24.34 -26.19 -26.81
C ALA A 415 -23.47 -27.42 -26.52
N SER A 416 -23.55 -27.93 -25.29
CA SER A 416 -22.53 -28.86 -24.74
C SER A 416 -23.15 -30.17 -24.23
N ASP A 417 -24.44 -30.44 -24.47
CA ASP A 417 -25.04 -31.71 -24.05
C ASP A 417 -24.71 -32.85 -25.02
N PRO A 418 -23.81 -33.76 -24.68
CA PRO A 418 -23.38 -34.84 -25.55
C PRO A 418 -24.42 -36.00 -25.61
N LEU A 419 -25.29 -36.08 -24.59
CA LEU A 419 -26.26 -37.17 -24.49
C LEU A 419 -27.42 -36.99 -25.46
N THR A 420 -27.94 -35.78 -25.55
CA THR A 420 -29.06 -35.45 -26.48
C THR A 420 -28.58 -34.91 -27.81
N GLY A 421 -27.32 -34.47 -27.90
CA GLY A 421 -26.77 -33.77 -29.06
C GLY A 421 -27.37 -32.37 -29.28
N TYR A 422 -28.15 -31.87 -28.32
CA TYR A 422 -28.81 -30.56 -28.38
C TYR A 422 -28.81 -29.91 -27.03
N SER A 423 -28.77 -28.58 -27.01
CA SER A 423 -29.01 -27.79 -25.80
C SER A 423 -30.16 -26.80 -26.06
N VAL A 424 -30.98 -26.55 -25.03
CA VAL A 424 -32.10 -25.60 -25.11
C VAL A 424 -31.80 -24.40 -24.26
N ARG A 425 -31.77 -23.19 -24.84
CA ARG A 425 -31.63 -21.92 -24.10
C ARG A 425 -32.62 -20.88 -24.63
N MET A 426 -33.34 -20.25 -23.72
CA MET A 426 -34.38 -19.24 -24.06
C MET A 426 -35.37 -19.71 -25.11
N GLY A 427 -35.80 -20.99 -25.06
CA GLY A 427 -36.75 -21.58 -26.00
C GLY A 427 -36.17 -21.92 -27.37
N LYS A 428 -34.91 -21.72 -27.64
CA LYS A 428 -34.21 -22.12 -28.86
C LYS A 428 -33.42 -23.39 -28.66
N VAL A 429 -33.40 -24.25 -29.63
CA VAL A 429 -32.65 -25.52 -29.68
C VAL A 429 -31.35 -25.28 -30.46
N PHE A 430 -30.23 -25.66 -29.91
CA PHE A 430 -28.88 -25.56 -30.51
C PHE A 430 -28.28 -26.96 -30.60
N LYS A 431 -27.64 -27.28 -31.73
CA LYS A 431 -26.91 -28.54 -31.90
C LYS A 431 -25.60 -28.52 -31.10
N TYR A 432 -25.14 -29.68 -30.71
CA TYR A 432 -23.86 -29.82 -30.01
C TYR A 432 -22.73 -29.07 -30.71
N GLY A 433 -21.99 -28.24 -29.95
CA GLY A 433 -20.93 -27.37 -30.45
C GLY A 433 -21.38 -26.05 -31.10
N GLU A 434 -22.69 -25.82 -31.31
CA GLU A 434 -23.19 -24.54 -31.82
C GLU A 434 -23.12 -23.43 -30.77
N PRO A 435 -22.72 -22.20 -31.15
CA PRO A 435 -22.78 -21.03 -30.27
C PRO A 435 -24.23 -20.70 -29.88
N MET A 436 -24.49 -20.65 -28.57
CA MET A 436 -25.84 -20.30 -28.05
C MET A 436 -26.08 -18.79 -27.95
N GLY A 437 -25.20 -17.96 -28.52
CA GLY A 437 -25.24 -16.51 -28.47
C GLY A 437 -24.30 -15.91 -27.39
N VAL A 438 -24.29 -14.58 -27.34
CA VAL A 438 -23.53 -13.83 -26.33
C VAL A 438 -24.51 -13.18 -25.35
N PHE A 439 -24.32 -13.41 -24.07
CA PHE A 439 -25.15 -12.87 -23.00
C PHE A 439 -24.32 -11.97 -22.12
N ALA A 440 -24.72 -10.72 -22.00
CA ALA A 440 -24.07 -9.74 -21.14
C ALA A 440 -24.99 -9.32 -20.00
N GLN A 441 -24.52 -9.40 -18.78
CA GLN A 441 -25.22 -8.93 -17.58
C GLN A 441 -24.39 -7.87 -16.88
N THR A 442 -24.95 -6.67 -16.74
CA THR A 442 -24.34 -5.59 -15.94
C THR A 442 -25.02 -5.52 -14.58
N TYR A 443 -24.22 -5.47 -13.53
CA TYR A 443 -24.72 -5.37 -12.16
C TYR A 443 -23.72 -4.63 -11.26
N SER A 444 -24.18 -4.24 -10.07
CA SER A 444 -23.32 -3.62 -9.06
C SER A 444 -23.54 -4.36 -7.72
N PHE A 445 -22.46 -4.74 -7.06
CA PHE A 445 -22.54 -5.34 -5.72
C PHE A 445 -22.92 -4.31 -4.67
N LEU A 446 -22.50 -3.06 -4.88
CA LEU A 446 -22.87 -1.92 -4.04
C LEU A 446 -23.33 -0.77 -4.96
N ASN A 447 -24.40 -0.08 -4.55
CA ASN A 447 -24.71 1.21 -5.17
C ASN A 447 -23.56 2.19 -4.96
N PRO A 448 -23.42 3.24 -5.78
CA PRO A 448 -22.48 4.32 -5.49
C PRO A 448 -22.68 4.84 -4.07
N ILE A 449 -21.60 4.86 -3.29
CA ILE A 449 -21.62 5.28 -1.89
C ILE A 449 -20.83 6.56 -1.75
N THR A 450 -21.49 7.59 -1.23
CA THR A 450 -20.84 8.86 -0.87
C THR A 450 -20.56 8.88 0.63
N ARG A 451 -19.30 9.04 0.98
CA ARG A 451 -18.85 9.28 2.36
C ARG A 451 -18.33 10.72 2.48
N PHE A 452 -18.88 11.46 3.42
CA PHE A 452 -18.37 12.77 3.84
C PHE A 452 -17.66 12.60 5.18
N ASN A 453 -16.43 13.11 5.26
CA ASN A 453 -15.63 13.15 6.48
C ASN A 453 -15.29 14.61 6.81
N TRP A 454 -15.59 15.05 8.03
CA TRP A 454 -15.13 16.32 8.58
C TRP A 454 -14.35 16.05 9.85
N GLY A 455 -13.15 16.62 9.95
CA GLY A 455 -12.28 16.46 11.12
C GLY A 455 -11.73 17.83 11.56
N VAL A 456 -11.63 18.03 12.87
CA VAL A 456 -10.98 19.19 13.48
C VAL A 456 -10.02 18.72 14.57
N SER A 457 -8.81 19.28 14.61
CA SER A 457 -7.81 18.97 15.62
C SER A 457 -7.16 20.23 16.18
N LEU A 458 -6.86 20.18 17.47
CA LEU A 458 -6.10 21.20 18.19
C LEU A 458 -4.92 20.51 18.89
N MET A 459 -3.74 21.08 18.74
CA MET A 459 -2.52 20.62 19.42
C MET A 459 -1.81 21.81 20.04
N ASP A 460 -1.33 21.64 21.26
CA ASP A 460 -0.42 22.55 21.94
C ASP A 460 0.99 21.95 22.00
N ASP A 461 1.94 22.66 21.45
CA ASP A 461 3.38 22.30 21.45
C ASP A 461 4.06 23.16 22.52
N ILE A 462 4.34 22.57 23.68
CA ILE A 462 4.75 23.25 24.91
C ILE A 462 6.25 23.02 25.12
N ALA A 463 7.00 24.10 25.35
CA ALA A 463 8.38 23.99 25.81
C ALA A 463 8.48 24.63 27.21
N PHE A 464 8.49 23.81 28.25
CA PHE A 464 8.66 24.27 29.64
C PHE A 464 10.04 24.89 29.85
N ASN A 465 11.08 24.24 29.30
CA ASN A 465 12.43 24.72 29.28
C ASN A 465 13.23 24.03 28.13
N GLU A 466 14.53 24.22 28.05
CA GLU A 466 15.37 23.62 27.02
C GLU A 466 15.41 22.07 27.05
N LYS A 467 15.12 21.46 28.21
CA LYS A 467 15.17 20.02 28.42
C LYS A 467 13.82 19.32 28.34
N LEU A 468 12.75 19.99 28.80
CA LEU A 468 11.42 19.39 28.93
C LEU A 468 10.45 20.02 27.93
N THR A 469 9.91 19.19 27.06
CA THR A 469 8.86 19.57 26.09
C THR A 469 7.68 18.62 26.18
N MET A 470 6.49 19.11 25.87
CA MET A 470 5.26 18.33 25.83
C MET A 470 4.42 18.72 24.62
N LYS A 471 3.76 17.74 24.03
CA LYS A 471 2.72 17.95 22.99
C LYS A 471 1.43 17.33 23.48
N LEU A 472 0.35 18.09 23.46
CA LEU A 472 -0.99 17.61 23.78
C LEU A 472 -1.92 17.95 22.63
N GLY A 473 -2.63 16.93 22.13
CA GLY A 473 -3.54 17.11 21.02
C GLY A 473 -4.83 16.31 21.17
N ALA A 474 -5.92 16.91 20.72
CA ALA A 474 -7.22 16.26 20.59
C ALA A 474 -7.78 16.52 19.18
N ARG A 475 -8.41 15.51 18.62
CA ARG A 475 -9.06 15.56 17.31
C ARG A 475 -10.46 14.95 17.41
N TYR A 476 -11.41 15.54 16.72
CA TYR A 476 -12.74 15.00 16.52
C TYR A 476 -12.99 14.80 15.03
N ASP A 477 -13.50 13.64 14.65
CA ASP A 477 -13.90 13.29 13.29
C ASP A 477 -15.37 12.90 13.25
N LEU A 478 -16.08 13.39 12.23
CA LEU A 478 -17.48 13.07 11.93
C LEU A 478 -17.55 12.48 10.52
N PHE A 479 -18.21 11.34 10.38
CA PHE A 479 -18.46 10.65 9.12
C PHE A 479 -19.96 10.59 8.85
N SER A 480 -20.34 10.82 7.60
CA SER A 480 -21.68 10.57 7.09
C SER A 480 -21.55 9.72 5.82
N THR A 481 -22.22 8.58 5.79
CA THR A 481 -22.18 7.62 4.66
C THR A 481 -23.59 7.48 4.11
N LYS A 482 -23.75 7.69 2.79
CA LYS A 482 -25.03 7.56 2.09
C LYS A 482 -24.83 6.81 0.80
N ASP A 483 -25.80 5.97 0.40
CA ASP A 483 -25.86 5.43 -0.94
C ASP A 483 -26.62 6.37 -1.89
N ASP A 484 -26.18 6.39 -3.14
CA ASP A 484 -26.85 7.15 -4.21
C ASP A 484 -27.83 6.25 -4.94
N ARG A 485 -28.99 5.93 -4.29
CA ARG A 485 -30.05 5.14 -4.90
C ARG A 485 -30.91 6.00 -5.81
N LYS A 486 -30.59 5.98 -7.11
CA LYS A 486 -31.51 6.41 -8.13
C LYS A 486 -32.44 5.24 -8.50
N GLY A 487 -33.60 5.17 -7.79
CA GLY A 487 -34.70 4.30 -8.20
C GLY A 487 -34.53 2.79 -7.96
N GLY A 488 -34.41 2.36 -6.73
CA GLY A 488 -34.54 0.94 -6.36
C GLY A 488 -33.24 0.25 -5.93
N ALA A 489 -33.36 -1.01 -5.62
CA ALA A 489 -32.30 -1.88 -5.12
C ALA A 489 -31.14 -2.07 -6.09
N GLN A 490 -30.04 -2.59 -5.58
CA GLN A 490 -28.91 -3.08 -6.35
C GLN A 490 -29.40 -3.90 -7.54
N ASN A 491 -29.03 -3.51 -8.75
CA ASN A 491 -29.43 -4.24 -9.95
C ASN A 491 -28.50 -5.47 -10.12
N MET A 492 -28.79 -6.52 -9.36
CA MET A 492 -28.07 -7.80 -9.45
C MET A 492 -28.84 -8.85 -10.26
N GLY A 493 -29.89 -8.44 -10.99
CA GLY A 493 -30.67 -9.35 -11.80
C GLY A 493 -31.25 -10.53 -11.00
N TYR A 494 -31.03 -11.76 -11.50
CA TYR A 494 -31.52 -12.97 -10.83
C TYR A 494 -30.93 -13.18 -9.43
N ILE A 495 -29.70 -12.75 -9.19
CA ILE A 495 -29.07 -12.83 -7.87
C ILE A 495 -29.82 -11.93 -6.85
N ASP A 496 -30.27 -10.74 -7.26
CA ASP A 496 -31.07 -9.87 -6.40
C ASP A 496 -32.41 -10.54 -6.00
N TYR A 497 -33.08 -11.18 -6.97
CA TYR A 497 -34.27 -11.95 -6.67
C TYR A 497 -34.02 -13.08 -5.66
N LEU A 498 -32.95 -13.87 -5.84
CA LEU A 498 -32.59 -14.94 -4.91
C LEU A 498 -32.31 -14.40 -3.52
N LEU A 499 -31.49 -13.35 -3.43
CA LEU A 499 -31.09 -12.75 -2.14
C LEU A 499 -32.29 -12.19 -1.35
N ARG A 500 -33.25 -11.53 -2.06
CA ARG A 500 -34.44 -10.94 -1.41
C ARG A 500 -35.43 -11.99 -0.93
N ASN A 501 -35.50 -13.13 -1.60
CA ASN A 501 -36.48 -14.18 -1.34
C ASN A 501 -35.86 -15.39 -0.60
N MET A 502 -34.59 -15.33 -0.23
CA MET A 502 -33.89 -16.38 0.48
C MET A 502 -34.29 -16.39 1.97
N GLN A 503 -34.79 -17.52 2.44
CA GLN A 503 -35.11 -17.70 3.86
C GLN A 503 -33.90 -18.21 4.64
N GLY A 504 -33.71 -17.73 5.87
CA GLY A 504 -32.62 -18.15 6.74
C GLY A 504 -31.33 -17.29 6.61
N ALA A 505 -31.21 -16.45 5.57
CA ALA A 505 -30.13 -15.49 5.44
C ALA A 505 -30.62 -14.06 5.74
N ALA A 506 -30.02 -13.40 6.74
CA ALA A 506 -30.35 -12.00 7.06
C ALA A 506 -29.65 -11.05 6.09
N MET A 507 -30.29 -10.80 4.95
CA MET A 507 -29.84 -9.79 3.98
C MET A 507 -30.49 -8.44 4.25
N ASN A 508 -29.73 -7.35 4.15
CA ASN A 508 -30.24 -6.00 4.38
C ASN A 508 -30.17 -5.14 3.10
N PHE A 509 -31.34 -4.71 2.62
CA PHE A 509 -31.53 -3.91 1.42
C PHE A 509 -31.98 -2.47 1.71
N ASP A 510 -31.99 -2.05 2.97
CA ASP A 510 -32.39 -0.70 3.33
C ASP A 510 -31.40 0.35 2.78
N PRO A 511 -31.84 1.59 2.53
CA PRO A 511 -30.95 2.69 2.19
C PRO A 511 -29.86 2.89 3.23
N ILE A 512 -28.64 3.20 2.77
CA ILE A 512 -27.52 3.52 3.64
C ILE A 512 -27.62 5.01 4.03
N ASN A 513 -27.69 5.26 5.32
CA ASN A 513 -27.69 6.62 5.88
C ASN A 513 -27.08 6.58 7.28
N ASP A 514 -25.76 6.31 7.34
CA ASP A 514 -25.06 6.12 8.59
C ASP A 514 -24.26 7.34 8.99
N LYS A 515 -24.17 7.57 10.30
CA LYS A 515 -23.29 8.58 10.90
C LYS A 515 -22.41 7.95 11.96
N GLU A 516 -21.14 8.25 11.92
CA GLU A 516 -20.15 7.76 12.87
C GLU A 516 -19.25 8.92 13.30
N SER A 517 -18.76 8.87 14.53
CA SER A 517 -17.84 9.89 15.03
C SER A 517 -16.82 9.28 15.99
N GLY A 518 -15.70 9.99 16.17
CA GLY A 518 -14.69 9.55 17.11
C GLY A 518 -13.72 10.64 17.52
N PHE A 519 -13.17 10.45 18.73
CA PHE A 519 -12.07 11.26 19.23
C PHE A 519 -10.75 10.53 19.06
N SER A 520 -9.70 11.28 18.78
CA SER A 520 -8.32 10.81 18.78
C SER A 520 -7.45 11.75 19.60
N PHE A 521 -6.54 11.19 20.40
CA PHE A 521 -5.69 11.94 21.32
C PHE A 521 -4.22 11.65 21.03
N LEU A 522 -3.38 12.65 21.29
CA LEU A 522 -1.93 12.55 21.24
C LEU A 522 -1.35 13.25 22.47
N GLY A 523 -0.53 12.55 23.23
CA GLY A 523 0.29 13.11 24.29
C GLY A 523 1.75 12.67 24.09
N VAL A 524 2.68 13.59 24.04
CA VAL A 524 4.11 13.28 23.96
C VAL A 524 4.83 14.12 25.00
N VAL A 525 5.57 13.48 25.90
CA VAL A 525 6.48 14.14 26.83
C VAL A 525 7.89 13.75 26.48
N SER A 526 8.77 14.71 26.30
CA SER A 526 10.18 14.46 25.95
C SER A 526 11.10 15.20 26.92
N TYR A 527 12.04 14.45 27.49
CA TYR A 527 13.07 14.98 28.39
C TYR A 527 14.45 14.74 27.80
N ALA A 528 15.15 15.81 27.45
CA ALA A 528 16.51 15.79 26.96
C ALA A 528 17.47 16.02 28.14
N HIS A 529 17.98 14.94 28.74
CA HIS A 529 18.95 15.05 29.82
C HIS A 529 20.26 15.71 29.31
N ASN A 530 20.79 15.17 28.21
CA ASN A 530 21.94 15.69 27.49
C ASN A 530 21.94 15.15 26.03
N GLN A 531 23.04 15.27 25.30
CA GLN A 531 23.16 14.73 23.95
C GLN A 531 23.15 13.20 23.90
N LEU A 532 23.60 12.54 24.98
CA LEU A 532 23.69 11.08 25.08
C LEU A 532 22.36 10.42 25.45
N LEU A 533 21.45 11.14 26.12
CA LEU A 533 20.21 10.57 26.60
C LEU A 533 19.06 11.55 26.45
N ASN A 534 18.14 11.18 25.56
CA ASN A 534 16.82 11.76 25.45
C ASN A 534 15.81 10.64 25.71
N ALA A 535 14.84 10.86 26.58
CA ALA A 535 13.74 9.95 26.88
C ALA A 535 12.43 10.61 26.45
N SER A 536 11.59 9.87 25.75
CA SER A 536 10.28 10.36 25.32
C SER A 536 9.22 9.30 25.59
N TYR A 537 8.10 9.71 26.15
CA TYR A 537 6.91 8.89 26.28
C TYR A 537 5.84 9.44 25.36
N ARG A 538 5.25 8.56 24.56
CA ARG A 538 4.13 8.87 23.66
C ARG A 538 2.92 8.02 23.98
N PHE A 539 1.81 8.70 24.26
CA PHE A 539 0.47 8.13 24.25
C PHE A 539 -0.25 8.60 23.00
N SER A 540 -0.85 7.67 22.24
CA SER A 540 -1.63 8.03 21.08
C SER A 540 -2.81 7.08 20.91
N THR A 541 -3.92 7.59 20.40
CA THR A 541 -5.08 6.77 20.07
C THR A 541 -5.24 6.65 18.57
N GLY A 542 -5.70 5.49 18.13
CA GLY A 542 -6.10 5.21 16.77
C GLY A 542 -7.60 5.05 16.66
N PHE A 543 -8.15 5.43 15.52
CA PHE A 543 -9.55 5.33 15.18
C PHE A 543 -9.70 4.96 13.69
N ARG A 544 -10.52 3.93 13.38
CA ARG A 544 -10.81 3.54 12.00
C ARG A 544 -12.28 3.19 11.85
N VAL A 545 -12.97 3.95 11.00
CA VAL A 545 -14.32 3.62 10.58
C VAL A 545 -14.26 2.43 9.61
N PRO A 546 -15.17 1.43 9.71
CA PRO A 546 -15.25 0.36 8.73
C PRO A 546 -15.39 0.92 7.32
N ASN A 547 -14.73 0.31 6.34
CA ASN A 547 -14.89 0.72 4.96
C ASN A 547 -16.26 0.29 4.41
N THR A 548 -16.61 0.75 3.20
CA THR A 548 -17.92 0.50 2.62
C THR A 548 -18.16 -0.98 2.32
N GLU A 549 -17.13 -1.71 1.95
CA GLU A 549 -17.25 -3.14 1.68
C GLU A 549 -17.35 -3.97 2.96
N GLU A 550 -16.57 -3.66 3.98
CA GLU A 550 -16.66 -4.37 5.26
C GLU A 550 -18.07 -4.31 5.87
N LYS A 551 -18.77 -3.17 5.69
CA LYS A 551 -20.04 -2.90 6.37
C LYS A 551 -21.27 -3.26 5.52
N TYR A 552 -21.23 -2.99 4.20
CA TYR A 552 -22.44 -3.03 3.36
C TYR A 552 -22.40 -4.09 2.27
N PHE A 553 -21.23 -4.66 1.96
CA PHE A 553 -21.15 -5.66 0.90
C PHE A 553 -21.89 -6.94 1.28
N GLN A 554 -22.73 -7.42 0.35
CA GLN A 554 -23.42 -8.71 0.43
C GLN A 554 -23.46 -9.36 -0.93
N PHE A 555 -23.36 -10.70 -0.95
CA PHE A 555 -23.30 -11.45 -2.19
C PHE A 555 -23.72 -12.89 -1.98
N TYR A 556 -24.29 -13.50 -3.01
CA TYR A 556 -24.59 -14.93 -3.06
C TYR A 556 -24.00 -15.52 -4.34
N SER A 557 -23.27 -16.64 -4.20
CA SER A 557 -22.87 -17.51 -5.30
C SER A 557 -23.69 -18.79 -5.26
N ALA A 558 -24.34 -19.15 -6.36
CA ALA A 558 -25.08 -20.40 -6.47
C ALA A 558 -24.13 -21.59 -6.66
N TRP A 559 -22.97 -21.35 -7.30
CA TRP A 559 -21.96 -22.39 -7.56
C TRP A 559 -20.54 -21.81 -7.57
N PRO A 560 -19.64 -22.24 -6.64
CA PRO A 560 -20.01 -22.98 -5.42
C PRO A 560 -20.94 -22.17 -4.53
N SER A 561 -21.84 -22.85 -3.79
CA SER A 561 -22.81 -22.15 -2.94
C SER A 561 -22.13 -21.51 -1.73
N PHE A 562 -22.08 -20.19 -1.68
CA PHE A 562 -21.62 -19.43 -0.52
C PHE A 562 -22.27 -18.05 -0.44
N ILE A 563 -22.31 -17.46 0.74
CA ILE A 563 -22.92 -16.17 1.02
C ILE A 563 -21.91 -15.23 1.68
N VAL A 564 -21.86 -13.98 1.23
CA VAL A 564 -21.25 -12.88 1.96
C VAL A 564 -22.37 -12.08 2.61
N LEU A 565 -22.33 -11.97 3.94
CA LEU A 565 -23.30 -11.22 4.72
C LEU A 565 -22.75 -9.83 5.06
N SER A 566 -23.54 -8.79 4.79
CA SER A 566 -23.26 -7.44 5.31
C SER A 566 -23.37 -7.41 6.83
N ASN A 567 -22.66 -6.46 7.46
CA ASN A 567 -22.78 -6.20 8.90
C ASN A 567 -22.84 -4.69 9.15
N ARG A 568 -24.05 -4.16 9.16
CA ARG A 568 -24.29 -2.73 9.40
C ARG A 568 -24.02 -2.28 10.83
N ASP A 569 -23.97 -3.24 11.78
CA ASP A 569 -23.70 -3.00 13.20
C ASP A 569 -22.19 -2.93 13.51
N LEU A 570 -21.33 -3.02 12.50
CA LEU A 570 -19.88 -2.87 12.67
C LEU A 570 -19.57 -1.51 13.30
N LYS A 571 -18.84 -1.58 14.41
CA LYS A 571 -18.31 -0.41 15.12
C LYS A 571 -16.93 -0.04 14.59
N ALA A 572 -16.56 1.23 14.78
CA ALA A 572 -15.23 1.71 14.50
C ALA A 572 -14.18 1.03 15.39
N GLU A 573 -13.09 0.59 14.78
CA GLU A 573 -11.93 0.06 15.52
C GLU A 573 -11.23 1.18 16.29
N ARG A 574 -10.72 0.87 17.48
CA ARG A 574 -9.96 1.79 18.32
C ARG A 574 -8.65 1.17 18.76
N SER A 575 -7.64 2.01 18.99
CA SER A 575 -6.39 1.57 19.62
C SER A 575 -5.89 2.59 20.63
N TYR A 576 -5.22 2.08 21.65
CA TYR A 576 -4.54 2.84 22.70
C TYR A 576 -3.07 2.38 22.68
N ASN A 577 -2.17 3.31 22.35
CA ASN A 577 -0.78 3.00 22.08
C ASN A 577 0.10 3.76 23.06
N HIS A 578 0.98 3.00 23.72
CA HIS A 578 1.99 3.48 24.65
C HIS A 578 3.37 3.17 24.06
N GLU A 579 4.22 4.17 23.97
CA GLU A 579 5.57 4.04 23.44
C GLU A 579 6.56 4.81 24.30
N LEU A 580 7.62 4.14 24.74
CA LEU A 580 8.73 4.71 25.46
C LEU A 580 9.99 4.64 24.58
N GLU A 581 10.52 5.79 24.21
CA GLU A 581 11.68 5.90 23.32
C GLU A 581 12.86 6.52 24.04
N PHE A 582 14.01 5.87 23.93
CA PHE A 582 15.30 6.37 24.35
C PHE A 582 16.18 6.57 23.12
N ASN A 583 16.77 7.73 22.97
CA ASN A 583 17.71 7.98 21.90
C ASN A 583 18.83 8.91 22.36
N GLY A 584 19.96 8.82 21.68
CA GLY A 584 21.08 9.65 22.00
C GLY A 584 22.17 9.60 20.94
N ARG A 585 23.09 10.59 21.02
CA ARG A 585 24.26 10.68 20.15
C ARG A 585 25.47 11.08 20.95
N GLY A 586 26.53 10.26 20.86
CA GLY A 586 27.85 10.53 21.40
C GLY A 586 28.87 10.85 20.30
N LYS A 587 30.13 10.99 20.70
CA LYS A 587 31.24 11.06 19.76
C LYS A 587 31.38 9.70 19.05
N GLY A 588 31.03 9.66 17.74
CA GLY A 588 31.19 8.46 16.94
C GLY A 588 30.08 7.41 17.08
N PHE A 589 28.96 7.67 17.75
CA PHE A 589 27.83 6.76 17.80
C PHE A 589 26.49 7.47 17.95
N GLY A 590 25.42 6.81 17.50
CA GLY A 590 24.04 7.19 17.74
C GLY A 590 23.17 5.96 17.97
N TYR A 591 22.17 6.03 18.84
CA TYR A 591 21.28 4.91 19.13
C TYR A 591 19.83 5.35 19.27
N LEU A 592 18.93 4.38 19.09
CA LEU A 592 17.50 4.48 19.36
C LEU A 592 17.01 3.14 19.93
N LEU A 593 16.23 3.20 21.01
CA LEU A 593 15.48 2.08 21.57
C LEU A 593 14.04 2.53 21.81
N SER A 594 13.07 1.87 21.20
CA SER A 594 11.64 2.10 21.42
C SER A 594 11.01 0.83 21.97
N LEU A 595 10.31 0.95 23.09
CA LEU A 595 9.49 -0.10 23.70
C LEU A 595 8.02 0.30 23.53
N TYR A 596 7.15 -0.60 23.10
CA TYR A 596 5.76 -0.27 22.86
C TYR A 596 4.79 -1.34 23.35
N TYR A 597 3.59 -0.88 23.74
CA TYR A 597 2.44 -1.69 24.09
C TYR A 597 1.17 -1.06 23.52
N ASN A 598 0.45 -1.81 22.69
CA ASN A 598 -0.75 -1.34 21.99
C ASN A 598 -1.92 -2.26 22.32
N GLN A 599 -3.06 -1.65 22.64
CA GLN A 599 -4.33 -2.33 22.85
C GLN A 599 -5.29 -1.93 21.75
N TYR A 600 -6.08 -2.89 21.26
CA TYR A 600 -7.09 -2.69 20.22
C TYR A 600 -8.44 -3.14 20.76
N SER A 601 -9.50 -2.40 20.47
CA SER A 601 -10.87 -2.76 20.71
C SER A 601 -11.69 -2.70 19.43
N ASP A 602 -12.74 -3.53 19.38
CA ASP A 602 -13.64 -3.64 18.21
C ASP A 602 -12.89 -3.97 16.90
N PHE A 603 -11.80 -4.72 16.98
CA PHE A 603 -10.98 -5.10 15.82
C PHE A 603 -11.81 -5.91 14.84
N ILE A 604 -11.83 -5.51 13.54
CA ILE A 604 -12.67 -6.14 12.53
C ILE A 604 -11.93 -7.32 11.91
N GLU A 605 -12.58 -8.48 11.95
CA GLU A 605 -12.09 -9.71 11.34
C GLU A 605 -13.18 -10.41 10.54
N LEU A 606 -12.77 -11.22 9.56
CA LEU A 606 -13.68 -12.02 8.76
C LEU A 606 -14.00 -13.33 9.49
N LYS A 607 -15.26 -13.48 9.88
CA LYS A 607 -15.80 -14.74 10.43
C LYS A 607 -16.39 -15.59 9.33
N GLN A 608 -16.10 -16.88 9.37
CA GLN A 608 -16.69 -17.89 8.49
C GLN A 608 -17.64 -18.79 9.30
N GLY A 609 -18.67 -19.31 8.64
CA GLY A 609 -19.61 -20.23 9.28
C GLY A 609 -20.45 -20.96 8.24
N THR A 610 -21.42 -21.75 8.72
CA THR A 610 -22.47 -22.38 7.90
C THR A 610 -23.84 -21.87 8.35
N LEU A 611 -24.72 -21.68 7.39
CA LEU A 611 -26.08 -21.19 7.61
C LEU A 611 -27.07 -22.07 6.88
N ALA A 612 -28.14 -22.50 7.55
CA ALA A 612 -29.25 -23.21 6.90
C ALA A 612 -30.09 -22.21 6.12
N VAL A 613 -30.12 -22.34 4.81
CA VAL A 613 -30.76 -21.40 3.89
C VAL A 613 -31.70 -22.14 2.95
N LYS A 614 -32.88 -21.60 2.74
CA LYS A 614 -33.82 -22.09 1.74
C LYS A 614 -33.90 -21.09 0.58
N GLU A 615 -33.43 -21.51 -0.56
CA GLU A 615 -33.61 -20.75 -1.82
C GLU A 615 -35.04 -20.76 -2.27
N PRO A 616 -35.52 -19.72 -3.02
CA PRO A 616 -36.93 -19.61 -3.40
C PRO A 616 -37.48 -20.80 -4.19
N LEU A 617 -36.64 -21.47 -4.97
CA LEU A 617 -37.00 -22.61 -5.82
C LEU A 617 -36.67 -23.97 -5.21
N MET A 618 -36.11 -24.00 -3.99
CA MET A 618 -35.75 -25.24 -3.31
C MET A 618 -36.86 -25.70 -2.34
N GLN A 619 -37.12 -27.00 -2.28
CA GLN A 619 -38.13 -27.56 -1.38
C GLN A 619 -37.66 -27.62 0.07
N ALA A 620 -36.36 -27.85 0.31
CA ALA A 620 -35.76 -27.98 1.62
C ALA A 620 -34.58 -26.99 1.86
N PRO A 621 -34.32 -26.57 3.09
CA PRO A 621 -33.13 -25.81 3.42
C PRO A 621 -31.86 -26.64 3.17
N LYS A 622 -30.80 -25.95 2.71
CA LYS A 622 -29.43 -26.50 2.61
C LYS A 622 -28.47 -25.69 3.47
N ASN A 623 -27.42 -26.34 3.96
CA ASN A 623 -26.34 -25.65 4.65
C ASN A 623 -25.41 -24.99 3.64
N ILE A 624 -25.28 -23.68 3.73
CA ILE A 624 -24.40 -22.87 2.84
C ILE A 624 -23.31 -22.22 3.67
N ALA A 625 -22.09 -22.24 3.18
CA ALA A 625 -20.99 -21.51 3.78
C ALA A 625 -21.24 -20.00 3.71
N TYR A 626 -20.98 -19.28 4.79
CA TYR A 626 -21.02 -17.82 4.79
C TYR A 626 -19.74 -17.20 5.31
N VAL A 627 -19.52 -15.96 4.94
CA VAL A 627 -18.51 -15.07 5.51
C VAL A 627 -19.16 -13.75 5.93
N LYS A 628 -18.72 -13.20 7.06
CA LYS A 628 -19.22 -11.94 7.60
C LYS A 628 -18.12 -11.22 8.36
N ASN A 629 -17.98 -9.92 8.16
CA ASN A 629 -17.11 -9.10 8.99
C ASN A 629 -17.73 -8.89 10.37
N VAL A 630 -16.95 -9.08 11.44
CA VAL A 630 -17.39 -8.92 12.83
C VAL A 630 -16.34 -8.15 13.63
N ASN A 631 -16.78 -7.39 14.63
CA ASN A 631 -15.86 -6.83 15.61
C ASN A 631 -15.44 -7.91 16.60
N GLN A 632 -14.14 -8.08 16.79
CA GLN A 632 -13.59 -8.81 17.93
C GLN A 632 -13.57 -7.93 19.17
N THR A 633 -13.64 -8.53 20.35
CA THR A 633 -13.70 -7.75 21.60
C THR A 633 -12.41 -7.01 21.88
N SER A 634 -11.25 -7.64 21.74
CA SER A 634 -9.95 -7.00 21.96
C SER A 634 -8.80 -7.75 21.28
N ALA A 635 -7.70 -7.01 21.03
CA ALA A 635 -6.40 -7.56 20.67
C ALA A 635 -5.31 -6.76 21.37
N HIS A 636 -4.14 -7.33 21.58
CA HIS A 636 -2.99 -6.62 22.11
C HIS A 636 -1.71 -6.96 21.38
N LEU A 637 -0.78 -6.03 21.40
CA LEU A 637 0.53 -6.14 20.77
C LEU A 637 1.58 -5.44 21.63
N LYS A 638 2.75 -6.07 21.80
CA LYS A 638 3.91 -5.50 22.48
C LYS A 638 5.18 -5.83 21.72
N GLY A 639 6.21 -5.01 21.90
CA GLY A 639 7.47 -5.25 21.23
C GLY A 639 8.50 -4.15 21.44
N PHE A 640 9.59 -4.26 20.68
CA PHE A 640 10.63 -3.25 20.66
C PHE A 640 11.20 -3.01 19.25
N ASP A 641 11.73 -1.80 19.05
CA ASP A 641 12.57 -1.41 17.92
C ASP A 641 13.90 -0.88 18.48
N ALA A 642 15.01 -1.37 17.96
CA ALA A 642 16.35 -0.92 18.34
C ALA A 642 17.18 -0.58 17.10
N ALA A 643 17.95 0.51 17.16
CA ALA A 643 18.88 0.89 16.09
C ALA A 643 20.17 1.46 16.70
N LEU A 644 21.30 1.16 16.07
CA LEU A 644 22.62 1.64 16.42
C LEU A 644 23.37 2.08 15.17
N GLN A 645 24.06 3.22 15.26
CA GLN A 645 24.98 3.72 14.24
C GLN A 645 26.33 4.02 14.90
N LEU A 646 27.40 3.59 14.27
CA LEU A 646 28.76 3.84 14.67
C LEU A 646 29.50 4.57 13.55
N TYR A 647 30.29 5.55 13.90
CA TYR A 647 31.15 6.35 13.02
C TYR A 647 32.60 6.18 13.45
N PRO A 648 33.27 5.07 13.05
CA PRO A 648 34.61 4.73 13.54
C PRO A 648 35.65 5.80 13.24
N GLY A 649 35.45 6.58 12.18
CA GLY A 649 36.32 7.70 11.83
C GLY A 649 36.37 8.83 12.83
N GLU A 650 35.46 8.88 13.83
CA GLU A 650 35.51 9.79 14.96
C GLU A 650 36.52 9.35 16.05
N TRP A 651 36.95 8.09 16.01
CA TRP A 651 37.91 7.49 16.93
C TRP A 651 39.25 7.20 16.25
N VAL A 652 39.23 6.77 14.97
CA VAL A 652 40.41 6.37 14.20
C VAL A 652 40.37 7.07 12.85
N ASP A 653 41.30 7.94 12.57
CA ASP A 653 41.36 8.74 11.34
C ASP A 653 41.35 7.91 10.03
N LEU A 654 41.98 6.73 10.06
CA LEU A 654 42.02 5.79 8.93
C LEU A 654 40.61 5.32 8.52
N LEU A 655 39.66 5.31 9.46
CA LEU A 655 38.30 4.87 9.25
C LEU A 655 37.33 6.02 8.90
N LYS A 656 37.85 7.20 8.56
CA LYS A 656 37.00 8.30 8.07
C LYS A 656 36.23 7.90 6.84
N GLY A 657 34.92 8.20 6.83
CA GLY A 657 34.00 7.82 5.77
C GLY A 657 33.25 6.52 6.03
N PHE A 658 33.69 5.69 6.97
CA PHE A 658 32.96 4.49 7.38
C PHE A 658 31.81 4.80 8.34
N MET A 659 30.69 4.10 8.15
CA MET A 659 29.58 4.02 9.08
C MET A 659 29.14 2.54 9.20
N VAL A 660 28.97 2.08 10.43
CA VAL A 660 28.35 0.77 10.72
C VAL A 660 26.96 1.04 11.29
N SER A 661 25.95 0.36 10.76
CA SER A 661 24.56 0.50 11.19
C SER A 661 23.96 -0.86 11.53
N SER A 662 23.09 -0.90 12.53
CA SER A 662 22.24 -2.05 12.80
C SER A 662 20.85 -1.60 13.22
N ALA A 663 19.84 -2.38 12.86
CA ALA A 663 18.47 -2.19 13.29
C ALA A 663 17.79 -3.54 13.48
N PHE A 664 17.03 -3.67 14.58
CA PHE A 664 16.28 -4.87 14.94
C PHE A 664 14.89 -4.51 15.42
N SER A 665 13.93 -5.39 15.16
CA SER A 665 12.58 -5.25 15.66
C SER A 665 11.96 -6.60 15.98
N TYR A 666 11.22 -6.65 17.07
CA TYR A 666 10.43 -7.80 17.51
C TYR A 666 9.06 -7.34 17.99
N ALA A 667 8.04 -8.09 17.65
CA ALA A 667 6.67 -7.91 18.15
C ALA A 667 5.99 -9.26 18.38
N GLU A 668 5.08 -9.28 19.34
CA GLU A 668 4.14 -10.36 19.57
C GLU A 668 2.76 -9.82 19.94
N GLY A 669 1.71 -10.55 19.62
CA GLY A 669 0.35 -10.13 19.89
C GLY A 669 -0.67 -11.22 19.58
N SER A 670 -1.83 -11.12 20.22
CA SER A 670 -2.95 -12.02 20.05
C SER A 670 -4.29 -11.31 20.22
N SER A 671 -5.34 -11.91 19.67
CA SER A 671 -6.72 -11.49 19.91
C SER A 671 -7.31 -12.18 21.15
N SER A 672 -8.41 -11.65 21.68
CA SER A 672 -9.16 -12.24 22.79
C SER A 672 -9.73 -13.63 22.48
N SER A 673 -9.86 -14.00 21.19
CA SER A 673 -10.23 -15.34 20.74
C SER A 673 -9.09 -16.37 20.85
N GLY A 674 -7.88 -15.96 21.28
CA GLY A 674 -6.68 -16.81 21.30
C GLY A 674 -6.00 -16.98 19.94
N MET A 675 -6.51 -16.32 18.88
CA MET A 675 -5.89 -16.33 17.55
C MET A 675 -4.67 -15.41 17.51
N SER A 676 -3.65 -15.81 16.75
CA SER A 676 -2.47 -15.00 16.55
C SER A 676 -2.75 -13.84 15.60
N MET A 677 -2.19 -12.67 15.88
CA MET A 677 -2.14 -11.58 14.88
C MET A 677 -1.13 -11.93 13.79
N LEU A 678 -1.60 -12.62 12.73
CA LEU A 678 -0.73 -13.16 11.68
C LEU A 678 0.05 -12.08 10.90
N GLY A 679 -0.43 -10.82 10.88
CA GLY A 679 0.29 -9.69 10.30
C GLY A 679 1.62 -9.36 11.00
N ILE A 680 1.82 -9.82 12.24
CA ILE A 680 3.06 -9.56 13.00
C ILE A 680 4.21 -10.37 12.40
N GLN A 681 5.29 -9.68 12.03
CA GLN A 681 6.52 -10.30 11.57
C GLN A 681 7.28 -10.95 12.75
N PRO A 682 8.07 -12.01 12.52
CA PRO A 682 9.04 -12.50 13.51
C PRO A 682 10.11 -11.46 13.79
N LEU A 683 11.07 -11.79 14.68
CA LEU A 683 12.28 -10.97 14.83
C LEU A 683 12.92 -10.74 13.46
N THR A 684 13.16 -9.49 13.13
CA THR A 684 13.84 -9.10 11.89
C THR A 684 14.90 -8.06 12.21
N GLY A 685 15.96 -8.05 11.42
CA GLY A 685 17.02 -7.07 11.59
C GLY A 685 17.86 -6.88 10.35
N ASN A 686 18.71 -5.88 10.40
CA ASN A 686 19.76 -5.67 9.41
C ASN A 686 21.02 -5.12 10.08
N ILE A 687 22.16 -5.46 9.49
CA ILE A 687 23.47 -4.92 9.84
C ILE A 687 24.12 -4.43 8.55
N GLY A 688 24.63 -3.23 8.55
CA GLY A 688 25.22 -2.61 7.36
C GLY A 688 26.55 -1.93 7.64
N VAL A 689 27.41 -1.97 6.63
CA VAL A 689 28.64 -1.18 6.57
C VAL A 689 28.55 -0.28 5.35
N GLU A 690 28.72 1.00 5.56
CA GLU A 690 28.77 2.02 4.52
C GLU A 690 30.14 2.67 4.51
N TYR A 691 30.68 2.87 3.32
CA TYR A 691 31.80 3.77 3.11
C TYR A 691 31.39 4.89 2.15
N THR A 692 31.62 6.12 2.53
CA THR A 692 31.45 7.30 1.66
C THR A 692 32.78 7.99 1.51
N ASP A 693 33.23 8.12 0.26
CA ASP A 693 34.41 8.93 -0.09
C ASP A 693 34.30 10.36 0.50
N PRO A 694 35.35 10.90 1.13
CA PRO A 694 35.33 12.25 1.73
C PRO A 694 34.93 13.35 0.72
N LYS A 695 35.25 13.18 -0.57
CA LYS A 695 34.83 14.08 -1.66
C LYS A 695 33.42 13.76 -2.19
N ALA A 696 32.74 12.77 -1.60
CA ALA A 696 31.42 12.29 -2.00
C ALA A 696 31.32 11.92 -3.52
N ARG A 697 32.43 11.42 -4.11
CA ARG A 697 32.44 10.91 -5.48
C ARG A 697 31.80 9.56 -5.59
N TRP A 698 31.95 8.71 -4.58
CA TRP A 698 31.40 7.37 -4.53
C TRP A 698 30.98 6.97 -3.11
N GLN A 699 30.09 6.02 -3.06
CA GLN A 699 29.62 5.41 -1.83
C GLN A 699 29.31 3.94 -2.11
N VAL A 700 29.69 3.08 -1.17
CA VAL A 700 29.34 1.66 -1.17
C VAL A 700 28.68 1.30 0.14
N ASN A 701 27.61 0.51 0.07
CA ASN A 701 26.91 -0.07 1.19
C ASN A 701 26.91 -1.59 1.04
N ILE A 702 27.21 -2.30 2.12
CA ILE A 702 27.02 -3.75 2.23
C ILE A 702 26.06 -3.97 3.39
N LYS A 703 24.95 -4.67 3.16
CA LYS A 703 23.94 -4.95 4.19
C LYS A 703 23.63 -6.45 4.27
N ALA A 704 23.65 -6.97 5.50
CA ALA A 704 23.10 -8.26 5.86
C ALA A 704 21.67 -8.06 6.35
N ASN A 705 20.70 -8.76 5.77
CA ASN A 705 19.32 -8.81 6.23
C ASN A 705 19.08 -10.14 6.95
N LEU A 706 18.49 -10.07 8.12
CA LEU A 706 18.29 -11.19 9.06
C LEU A 706 16.77 -11.39 9.23
N TYR A 707 16.27 -12.52 8.77
CA TYR A 707 14.87 -12.93 8.91
C TYR A 707 14.82 -14.18 9.78
N PHE A 708 14.25 -14.09 10.97
CA PHE A 708 14.14 -15.23 11.87
C PHE A 708 12.83 -15.99 11.66
N ALA A 709 12.81 -17.26 12.02
CA ALA A 709 11.62 -18.08 11.94
C ALA A 709 10.51 -17.56 12.88
N LYS A 710 9.26 -17.57 12.40
CA LYS A 710 8.10 -17.25 13.25
C LYS A 710 7.87 -18.41 14.24
N PRO A 711 7.75 -18.15 15.55
CA PRO A 711 7.39 -19.19 16.51
C PRO A 711 6.03 -19.83 16.17
N VAL A 712 5.94 -21.16 16.17
CA VAL A 712 4.68 -21.89 15.84
C VAL A 712 3.51 -21.45 16.73
N SER A 713 3.78 -21.15 18.01
CA SER A 713 2.79 -20.63 18.95
C SER A 713 2.15 -19.31 18.52
N GLN A 714 2.81 -18.54 17.66
CA GLN A 714 2.35 -17.27 17.13
C GLN A 714 1.74 -17.39 15.71
N THR A 715 1.30 -18.60 15.31
CA THR A 715 0.74 -18.87 13.97
C THR A 715 -0.64 -19.51 14.03
N THR A 716 -1.37 -19.32 15.12
CA THR A 716 -2.70 -19.89 15.35
C THR A 716 -3.77 -19.15 14.54
N PHE A 717 -4.59 -19.88 13.80
CA PHE A 717 -5.68 -19.34 12.96
C PHE A 717 -6.88 -20.27 12.90
N TRP A 718 -8.05 -19.74 12.51
CA TRP A 718 -9.26 -20.49 12.26
C TRP A 718 -9.24 -21.18 10.91
N ASP A 719 -9.69 -22.44 10.85
CA ASP A 719 -9.90 -23.23 9.65
C ASP A 719 -11.14 -24.13 9.82
N LYS A 720 -11.43 -24.95 8.84
CA LYS A 720 -12.52 -25.94 8.85
C LYS A 720 -12.00 -27.31 8.43
N ASP A 721 -12.53 -28.35 9.01
CA ASP A 721 -12.33 -29.72 8.52
C ASP A 721 -13.16 -30.00 7.25
N ALA A 722 -13.00 -31.20 6.69
CA ALA A 722 -13.74 -31.62 5.49
C ALA A 722 -15.27 -31.67 5.70
N ALA A 723 -15.75 -31.77 6.95
CA ALA A 723 -17.17 -31.73 7.31
C ALA A 723 -17.68 -30.30 7.58
N GLY A 724 -16.80 -29.28 7.45
CA GLY A 724 -17.15 -27.87 7.70
C GLY A 724 -17.16 -27.48 9.18
N LYS A 725 -16.69 -28.33 10.08
CA LYS A 725 -16.58 -28.04 11.51
C LYS A 725 -15.38 -27.13 11.76
N GLU A 726 -15.56 -26.08 12.56
CA GLU A 726 -14.49 -25.17 12.95
C GLU A 726 -13.37 -25.91 13.70
N LEU A 727 -12.13 -25.62 13.33
CA LEU A 727 -10.94 -26.12 14.00
C LEU A 727 -9.86 -25.03 14.07
N ILE A 728 -8.97 -25.18 15.03
CA ILE A 728 -7.83 -24.29 15.23
C ILE A 728 -6.60 -24.95 14.63
N ARG A 729 -5.92 -24.25 13.75
CA ARG A 729 -4.67 -24.69 13.11
C ARG A 729 -3.49 -23.80 13.45
N ARG A 730 -2.30 -24.36 13.20
CA ARG A 730 -1.03 -23.66 13.22
C ARG A 730 -0.23 -24.03 11.98
N TYR A 731 0.64 -23.12 11.56
CA TYR A 731 1.59 -23.42 10.49
C TYR A 731 2.58 -24.51 10.92
N PRO A 732 2.93 -25.43 10.02
CA PRO A 732 3.99 -26.43 10.30
C PRO A 732 5.34 -25.73 10.54
N ALA A 733 6.09 -26.18 11.54
CA ALA A 733 7.43 -25.65 11.83
C ALA A 733 8.37 -25.73 10.62
N SER A 734 8.20 -26.75 9.77
CA SER A 734 9.00 -26.96 8.55
C SER A 734 8.86 -25.85 7.52
N PHE A 735 7.79 -25.02 7.56
CA PHE A 735 7.60 -23.90 6.65
C PHE A 735 8.46 -22.69 7.02
N MET A 736 8.84 -22.61 8.29
CA MET A 736 9.53 -21.47 8.87
C MET A 736 11.00 -21.78 9.10
N SER A 737 11.87 -21.01 8.49
CA SER A 737 13.32 -21.10 8.65
C SER A 737 13.93 -19.73 8.79
N ASN A 738 15.06 -19.66 9.47
CA ASN A 738 15.89 -18.46 9.46
C ASN A 738 16.44 -18.24 8.05
N ALA A 739 16.52 -17.00 7.62
CA ALA A 739 17.10 -16.62 6.34
C ALA A 739 18.00 -15.41 6.49
N TYR A 740 19.12 -15.45 5.78
CA TYR A 740 20.11 -14.42 5.76
C TYR A 740 20.43 -14.05 4.31
N THR A 741 20.31 -12.78 3.97
CA THR A 741 20.67 -12.26 2.65
C THR A 741 21.67 -11.13 2.76
N PHE A 742 22.53 -11.02 1.76
CA PHE A 742 23.53 -9.95 1.68
C PHE A 742 23.27 -9.13 0.42
N ASP A 743 23.25 -7.81 0.59
CA ASP A 743 23.09 -6.85 -0.49
C ASP A 743 24.30 -5.92 -0.52
N ALA A 744 24.77 -5.57 -1.73
CA ALA A 744 25.77 -4.53 -1.93
C ALA A 744 25.27 -3.53 -2.96
N TYR A 745 25.30 -2.25 -2.62
CA TYR A 745 24.85 -1.20 -3.52
C TYR A 745 25.58 0.11 -3.26
N GLY A 746 25.59 0.97 -4.29
CA GLY A 746 26.25 2.25 -4.17
C GLY A 746 26.18 3.09 -5.44
N TYR A 747 26.95 4.17 -5.45
CA TYR A 747 27.07 5.02 -6.60
C TYR A 747 28.51 5.47 -6.87
N TYR A 748 28.75 5.80 -8.14
CA TYR A 748 29.97 6.48 -8.58
C TYR A 748 29.59 7.68 -9.47
N LYS A 749 30.07 8.88 -9.10
CA LYS A 749 29.93 10.07 -9.90
C LYS A 749 31.08 10.15 -10.92
N VAL A 750 30.80 9.71 -12.14
CA VAL A 750 31.75 9.74 -13.26
C VAL A 750 32.15 11.20 -13.54
N THR A 751 31.14 12.08 -13.54
CA THR A 751 31.31 13.53 -13.60
C THR A 751 30.41 14.20 -12.56
N ARG A 752 30.47 15.53 -12.46
CA ARG A 752 29.52 16.30 -11.62
C ARG A 752 28.06 16.12 -12.07
N LYS A 753 27.85 15.79 -13.36
CA LYS A 753 26.52 15.67 -13.96
C LYS A 753 26.07 14.22 -14.17
N PHE A 754 27.00 13.27 -14.28
CA PHE A 754 26.70 11.88 -14.60
C PHE A 754 27.07 10.96 -13.44
N THR A 755 26.06 10.22 -12.98
CA THR A 755 26.17 9.27 -11.86
C THR A 755 25.70 7.89 -12.29
N VAL A 756 26.51 6.87 -11.99
CA VAL A 756 26.17 5.46 -12.14
C VAL A 756 25.85 4.89 -10.77
N ARG A 757 24.74 4.17 -10.64
CA ARG A 757 24.39 3.41 -9.43
C ARG A 757 24.28 1.94 -9.77
N LEU A 758 24.83 1.10 -8.91
CA LEU A 758 24.82 -0.34 -9.05
C LEU A 758 24.37 -0.96 -7.72
N GLY A 759 23.52 -1.97 -7.80
CA GLY A 759 23.12 -2.80 -6.67
C GLY A 759 23.14 -4.27 -7.06
N ILE A 760 23.65 -5.12 -6.18
CA ILE A 760 23.58 -6.57 -6.24
C ILE A 760 22.88 -7.03 -4.98
N TYR A 761 21.72 -7.66 -5.14
CA TYR A 761 20.87 -8.07 -4.05
C TYR A 761 20.82 -9.60 -3.96
N ASN A 762 20.69 -10.12 -2.73
CA ASN A 762 20.80 -11.55 -2.42
C ASN A 762 22.08 -12.17 -3.03
N ILE A 763 23.23 -11.59 -2.69
CA ILE A 763 24.55 -11.92 -3.28
C ILE A 763 24.84 -13.43 -3.18
N LEU A 764 24.50 -14.06 -2.06
CA LEU A 764 24.71 -15.48 -1.82
C LEU A 764 23.75 -16.38 -2.59
N ASN A 765 22.78 -15.78 -3.32
CA ASN A 765 21.73 -16.49 -4.05
C ASN A 765 20.95 -17.48 -3.16
N SER A 766 20.68 -17.10 -1.93
CA SER A 766 19.96 -17.92 -0.96
C SER A 766 18.47 -17.97 -1.30
N GLU A 767 17.89 -19.19 -1.25
CA GLU A 767 16.43 -19.34 -1.27
C GLU A 767 15.86 -18.98 0.09
N TYR A 768 14.86 -18.11 0.13
CA TYR A 768 14.20 -17.73 1.38
C TYR A 768 12.75 -17.35 1.19
N LEU A 769 11.99 -17.65 2.24
CA LEU A 769 10.58 -17.29 2.40
C LEU A 769 10.48 -16.32 3.57
N ARG A 770 9.76 -15.23 3.39
CA ARG A 770 9.43 -14.34 4.48
C ARG A 770 8.08 -14.72 5.08
N TRP A 771 7.87 -14.41 6.35
CA TRP A 771 6.59 -14.64 7.00
C TRP A 771 5.44 -13.92 6.26
N ASP A 772 5.67 -12.72 5.75
CA ASP A 772 4.68 -11.97 4.96
C ASP A 772 4.20 -12.74 3.71
N ASP A 773 5.04 -13.59 3.14
CA ASP A 773 4.69 -14.40 1.97
C ASP A 773 3.92 -15.66 2.38
N LEU A 774 4.37 -16.32 3.45
CA LEU A 774 3.76 -17.55 3.97
C LEU A 774 2.36 -17.33 4.55
N ARG A 775 2.15 -16.24 5.28
CA ARG A 775 0.85 -15.95 5.91
C ARG A 775 -0.28 -15.73 4.89
N GLN A 776 0.05 -15.52 3.62
CA GLN A 776 -0.94 -15.44 2.56
C GLN A 776 -1.70 -16.75 2.32
N LEU A 777 -1.18 -17.90 2.73
CA LEU A 777 -1.89 -19.18 2.66
C LEU A 777 -3.22 -19.16 3.44
N THR A 778 -3.37 -18.28 4.42
CA THR A 778 -4.65 -18.05 5.12
C THR A 778 -5.57 -17.07 4.42
N ASN A 779 -5.17 -16.52 3.25
CA ASN A 779 -6.07 -15.71 2.44
C ASN A 779 -7.25 -16.59 1.96
N PRO A 780 -8.50 -16.11 2.04
CA PRO A 780 -9.67 -16.86 1.62
C PRO A 780 -9.59 -17.47 0.23
N ALA A 781 -8.88 -16.82 -0.71
CA ALA A 781 -8.65 -17.37 -2.05
C ALA A 781 -7.79 -18.66 -2.08
N LEU A 782 -6.88 -18.81 -1.12
CA LEU A 782 -5.96 -19.94 -1.02
C LEU A 782 -6.36 -20.91 0.11
N LEU A 783 -7.21 -20.47 1.04
CA LEU A 783 -7.59 -21.26 2.22
C LEU A 783 -8.25 -22.60 1.85
N SER A 784 -9.03 -22.64 0.78
CA SER A 784 -9.60 -23.89 0.26
C SER A 784 -8.54 -24.93 -0.15
N ASN A 785 -7.33 -24.47 -0.48
CA ASN A 785 -6.22 -25.29 -0.91
C ASN A 785 -5.13 -25.45 0.17
N ILE A 786 -5.36 -24.95 1.40
CA ILE A 786 -4.35 -24.96 2.46
C ILE A 786 -3.87 -26.37 2.80
N ASN A 787 -4.78 -27.37 2.73
CA ASN A 787 -4.43 -28.78 2.95
C ASN A 787 -3.39 -29.27 1.94
N TYR A 788 -3.50 -28.87 0.68
CA TYR A 788 -2.53 -29.22 -0.34
C TYR A 788 -1.12 -28.71 0.03
N PHE A 789 -1.01 -27.42 0.40
CA PHE A 789 0.28 -26.85 0.81
C PHE A 789 0.83 -27.51 2.07
N PHE A 790 -0.03 -27.86 3.04
CA PHE A 790 0.40 -28.51 4.28
C PHE A 790 0.87 -29.96 4.06
N GLN A 791 0.33 -30.66 3.07
CA GLN A 791 0.72 -32.04 2.71
C GLN A 791 1.96 -32.10 1.81
N ASP A 792 2.06 -31.23 0.79
CA ASP A 792 3.16 -31.20 -0.15
C ASP A 792 4.45 -30.60 0.45
N GLY A 793 4.35 -29.86 1.54
CA GLY A 793 5.49 -29.30 2.26
C GLY A 793 6.17 -28.14 1.49
N LYS A 794 7.50 -28.05 1.63
CA LYS A 794 8.26 -26.90 1.08
C LYS A 794 8.27 -26.80 -0.45
N LYS A 795 8.00 -27.85 -1.18
CA LYS A 795 8.12 -27.86 -2.66
C LYS A 795 7.13 -26.87 -3.29
N SER A 796 5.86 -26.94 -2.92
CA SER A 796 4.83 -26.05 -3.44
C SER A 796 4.93 -24.61 -2.90
N LEU A 797 5.67 -24.41 -1.79
CA LEU A 797 5.88 -23.07 -1.23
C LEU A 797 6.91 -22.24 -2.02
N SER A 798 7.72 -22.84 -2.87
CA SER A 798 8.78 -22.13 -3.60
C SER A 798 8.24 -20.99 -4.47
N ARG A 799 6.99 -21.06 -4.94
CA ARG A 799 6.36 -19.94 -5.67
C ARG A 799 6.24 -18.65 -4.84
N PHE A 800 6.18 -18.77 -3.50
CA PHE A 800 6.14 -17.65 -2.59
C PHE A 800 7.53 -17.17 -2.17
N SER A 801 8.61 -17.84 -2.67
CA SER A 801 9.98 -17.45 -2.35
C SER A 801 10.34 -16.11 -2.95
N ARG A 802 11.26 -15.43 -2.28
CA ARG A 802 11.80 -14.15 -2.72
C ARG A 802 12.76 -14.30 -3.90
N PRO A 803 13.09 -13.20 -4.60
CA PRO A 803 13.93 -13.25 -5.78
C PRO A 803 15.30 -13.90 -5.54
N LYS A 804 15.79 -14.60 -6.58
CA LYS A 804 17.20 -15.01 -6.73
C LYS A 804 18.10 -13.77 -6.63
N ARG A 805 19.43 -14.00 -6.66
CA ARG A 805 20.38 -12.91 -6.86
C ARG A 805 20.02 -12.11 -8.10
N TYR A 806 19.92 -10.80 -7.97
CA TYR A 806 19.63 -9.90 -9.08
C TYR A 806 20.45 -8.61 -9.00
N ILE A 807 20.54 -7.93 -10.13
CA ILE A 807 21.28 -6.68 -10.29
C ILE A 807 20.28 -5.56 -10.55
N SER A 808 20.56 -4.36 -9.99
CA SER A 808 19.93 -3.12 -10.36
C SER A 808 20.99 -2.14 -10.84
N LEU A 809 20.76 -1.50 -11.97
CA LEU A 809 21.66 -0.49 -12.58
C LEU A 809 20.87 0.78 -12.88
N ALA A 810 21.36 1.94 -12.43
CA ALA A 810 20.78 3.22 -12.78
C ALA A 810 21.85 4.17 -13.33
N LEU A 811 21.53 4.79 -14.46
CA LEU A 811 22.33 5.83 -15.11
C LEU A 811 21.56 7.15 -14.93
N GLU A 812 22.11 8.09 -14.18
CA GLU A 812 21.50 9.40 -13.93
C GLU A 812 22.35 10.50 -14.55
N TYR A 813 21.72 11.33 -15.36
CA TYR A 813 22.32 12.58 -15.86
C TYR A 813 21.52 13.75 -15.31
N LYS A 814 22.21 14.68 -14.63
CA LYS A 814 21.60 15.84 -13.97
C LYS A 814 22.42 17.10 -14.30
N ILE A 815 21.73 18.17 -14.77
CA ILE A 815 22.37 19.47 -15.10
C ILE A 815 21.89 20.52 -14.12
#